data_c01773d324fff1d1071d08971ebe9072
#
_entry.id   c01773d324fff1d1071d08971ebe9072
#
_cell.length_a   1.000
_cell.length_b   1.000
_cell.length_c   1.000
_cell.angle_alpha   90.00
_cell.angle_beta   90.00
_cell.angle_gamma   90.00
#
_symmetry.space_group_name_H-M   'P 1'
#
loop_
_entity.id
_entity.type
_entity.pdbx_description
1 polymer ?
#
loop_
_entity_poly.entity_id
_entity_poly.type
_entity_poly.pdbx_seq_one_letter_code
_entity_poly.pdbx_strand_id
1 'polypeptide(L)'
;MQEIYRVKTSPVALSDNMIIGEKYRITVLTEALVRLEYSEDGVFEDRATQTVLFRDFPKTGYHVVRNADGIEVHTSMLHLIYNEKEFSSHGLSIQIKGNLSAYHSIWHYGEKVHDLQGTARTLDDVNGEVELGHGVVSRFGYSILDDSKSQILLDDGWIEPRKKGVSDLYFFGYGHDYKQALNDFYRLCGKTPMLPRYALGNWWSRYYKYSEESYMELMDKFDEKNIPFTVAVIDMDWHQVDVDPKYGSGWTGYTWNKKLFPDPKRFLGKLHDRGMHTTLNVHPADGVQGCEEMYVDMAKEMGVDYENDDPVVCDPASPKFMDAYFKYLHHPREAEGVDFWWIDWQQGSNCKVEGLDPLWIFNHFHYLDNKRDGKRPMTFSRYAGPGSHRYPIGFSGDTHITWESLDFQPYFTTTATNIGYGWWSHDIGGHMLGYKDDELTARWTQYGIFSPIMRLHSSCSEFNGKEPWRFKKETEEAMEAALRQRHCMIPYLYTMNYRSYAENMPLIEPMYYEYPENAEAYEVKNQYFFGSQLMVAPVTTPRIKGLNVAKTKVWFPEGIWYDIYTGMRYDGGRMLEVYRDLSSIPVFAKAGGILACADADELDARSVIKNPDVLCVRVFPEADGEFELYEDDNESCGYVDGRCVTTAMKYSADKDMFVISPADGDTSLIPDNRTYKLVFERRTEAAAGKVKVSVDGKEVWAKNEYDKENRKLIVTVTASTASKISVAISKDTVALDNQIEKRCFDFLNQAEIGFVLKDEIYGLITSGKKTTVILSELKAKELDTELYGVLTEILTA
;
A
#
# COMPACT_ATOMS: atom_id res chain seq x y z
N MET A 1 19.39 -1.94 -27.23
CA MET A 1 18.10 -1.87 -26.48
C MET A 1 17.14 -0.89 -27.16
N GLN A 2 15.83 -1.09 -27.06
CA GLN A 2 14.82 -0.23 -27.66
C GLN A 2 14.72 1.11 -26.92
N GLU A 3 14.25 2.17 -27.58
CA GLU A 3 14.10 3.51 -26.99
C GLU A 3 13.16 3.52 -25.76
N ILE A 4 12.19 2.60 -25.71
CA ILE A 4 11.23 2.46 -24.62
C ILE A 4 11.90 2.11 -23.26
N TYR A 5 13.09 1.51 -23.28
CA TYR A 5 13.81 1.13 -22.07
C TYR A 5 14.66 2.26 -21.46
N ARG A 6 14.73 3.41 -22.12
CA ARG A 6 15.44 4.57 -21.55
C ARG A 6 14.79 5.07 -20.29
N VAL A 7 15.64 5.29 -19.27
CA VAL A 7 15.24 5.86 -17.98
C VAL A 7 15.81 7.26 -17.86
N LYS A 8 14.98 8.22 -17.49
CA LYS A 8 15.44 9.57 -17.21
C LYS A 8 16.25 9.58 -15.91
N THR A 9 17.49 10.07 -15.98
CA THR A 9 18.39 10.20 -14.84
C THR A 9 19.06 11.57 -14.80
N SER A 10 19.53 12.00 -13.62
CA SER A 10 20.39 13.16 -13.42
C SER A 10 21.40 12.82 -12.32
N PRO A 11 22.38 11.96 -12.63
CA PRO A 11 23.19 11.30 -11.60
C PRO A 11 24.39 12.11 -11.14
N VAL A 12 24.70 13.25 -11.77
CA VAL A 12 25.85 14.10 -11.41
C VAL A 12 25.41 15.15 -10.39
N ALA A 13 26.05 15.19 -9.23
CA ALA A 13 25.82 16.23 -8.23
C ALA A 13 26.50 17.57 -8.62
N LEU A 14 26.01 18.67 -8.06
CA LEU A 14 26.66 19.97 -8.24
C LEU A 14 28.09 19.97 -7.66
N SER A 15 29.04 20.50 -8.39
CA SER A 15 30.43 20.61 -7.94
C SER A 15 30.59 21.38 -6.62
N ASP A 16 29.73 22.38 -6.40
CA ASP A 16 29.70 23.17 -5.17
C ASP A 16 29.27 22.38 -3.93
N ASN A 17 28.68 21.21 -4.13
CA ASN A 17 28.29 20.29 -3.05
C ASN A 17 29.34 19.20 -2.79
N MET A 18 30.47 19.19 -3.54
CA MET A 18 31.46 18.13 -3.47
C MET A 18 32.74 18.60 -2.73
N ILE A 19 33.23 17.73 -1.86
CA ILE A 19 34.52 17.83 -1.20
C ILE A 19 35.36 16.66 -1.69
N ILE A 20 36.37 16.94 -2.52
CA ILE A 20 37.16 15.91 -3.21
C ILE A 20 38.57 15.88 -2.66
N GLY A 21 39.00 14.69 -2.23
CA GLY A 21 40.39 14.35 -1.89
C GLY A 21 41.00 13.40 -2.91
N GLU A 22 42.17 12.87 -2.61
CA GLU A 22 42.91 11.97 -3.52
C GLU A 22 42.18 10.66 -3.75
N LYS A 23 41.60 10.07 -2.67
CA LYS A 23 40.95 8.74 -2.67
C LYS A 23 39.51 8.76 -2.13
N TYR A 24 39.02 9.95 -1.81
CA TYR A 24 37.65 10.09 -1.27
C TYR A 24 36.90 11.24 -1.94
N ARG A 25 35.59 11.13 -1.91
CA ARG A 25 34.65 12.18 -2.24
C ARG A 25 33.50 12.19 -1.23
N ILE A 26 33.24 13.38 -0.66
CA ILE A 26 32.08 13.61 0.19
C ILE A 26 31.17 14.58 -0.55
N THR A 27 29.93 14.19 -0.81
CA THR A 27 28.95 15.03 -1.49
C THR A 27 27.81 15.36 -0.53
N VAL A 28 27.66 16.65 -0.19
CA VAL A 28 26.60 17.16 0.68
C VAL A 28 25.38 17.45 -0.18
N LEU A 29 24.46 16.46 -0.29
CA LEU A 29 23.26 16.56 -1.13
C LEU A 29 22.22 17.47 -0.49
N THR A 30 21.98 17.31 0.82
CA THR A 30 21.18 18.22 1.64
C THR A 30 21.88 18.43 2.97
N GLU A 31 21.33 19.27 3.85
CA GLU A 31 21.88 19.48 5.19
C GLU A 31 21.86 18.21 6.06
N ALA A 32 21.06 17.18 5.65
CA ALA A 32 20.88 15.91 6.35
C ALA A 32 21.28 14.68 5.52
N LEU A 33 21.51 14.81 4.21
CA LEU A 33 21.87 13.71 3.31
C LEU A 33 23.27 13.90 2.73
N VAL A 34 24.17 12.99 3.02
CA VAL A 34 25.56 13.04 2.57
C VAL A 34 25.93 11.72 1.90
N ARG A 35 26.52 11.81 0.69
CA ARG A 35 27.15 10.68 0.01
C ARG A 35 28.62 10.61 0.41
N LEU A 36 29.08 9.40 0.72
CA LEU A 36 30.44 9.06 1.15
C LEU A 36 31.03 8.07 0.16
N GLU A 37 32.09 8.46 -0.54
CA GLU A 37 32.75 7.58 -1.50
C GLU A 37 34.23 7.43 -1.15
N TYR A 38 34.73 6.20 -1.26
CA TYR A 38 36.16 5.88 -1.17
C TYR A 38 36.56 4.95 -2.31
N SER A 39 37.69 5.25 -2.97
CA SER A 39 38.26 4.45 -4.05
C SER A 39 39.76 4.56 -4.04
N GLU A 40 40.46 3.42 -4.03
CA GLU A 40 41.93 3.35 -3.96
C GLU A 40 42.66 4.09 -5.10
N ASP A 41 42.04 4.18 -6.29
CA ASP A 41 42.60 4.87 -7.45
C ASP A 41 42.02 6.28 -7.66
N GLY A 42 41.17 6.77 -6.74
CA GLY A 42 40.58 8.09 -6.82
C GLY A 42 39.54 8.29 -7.94
N VAL A 43 39.07 7.21 -8.53
CA VAL A 43 38.03 7.24 -9.57
C VAL A 43 36.66 6.99 -8.94
N PHE A 44 35.77 7.97 -9.03
CA PHE A 44 34.42 7.97 -8.45
C PHE A 44 33.35 7.75 -9.52
N GLU A 45 32.20 7.19 -9.11
CA GLU A 45 31.12 6.86 -10.04
C GLU A 45 30.10 8.00 -10.13
N ASP A 46 29.97 8.59 -11.31
CA ASP A 46 29.02 9.68 -11.60
C ASP A 46 27.80 9.24 -12.38
N ARG A 47 27.74 7.98 -12.86
CA ARG A 47 26.59 7.44 -13.56
C ARG A 47 25.50 7.01 -12.57
N ALA A 48 24.28 6.86 -13.07
CA ALA A 48 23.17 6.27 -12.29
C ALA A 48 23.48 4.82 -11.92
N THR A 49 22.84 4.35 -10.85
CA THR A 49 22.89 2.94 -10.43
C THR A 49 21.49 2.34 -10.41
N GLN A 50 21.40 1.04 -10.18
CA GLN A 50 20.11 0.36 -9.97
C GLN A 50 19.27 1.03 -8.87
N THR A 51 19.90 1.62 -7.87
CA THR A 51 19.24 2.26 -6.73
C THR A 51 19.08 3.77 -6.94
N VAL A 52 20.17 4.46 -7.29
CA VAL A 52 20.24 5.94 -7.29
C VAL A 52 20.24 6.50 -8.70
N LEU A 53 19.23 7.30 -9.02
CA LEU A 53 19.04 7.91 -10.35
C LEU A 53 19.38 9.41 -10.40
N PHE A 54 19.19 10.12 -9.30
CA PHE A 54 19.26 11.60 -9.27
C PHE A 54 20.16 12.08 -8.13
N ARG A 55 21.17 12.87 -8.46
CA ARG A 55 22.04 13.53 -7.49
C ARG A 55 22.11 15.04 -7.70
N ASP A 56 21.29 15.57 -8.59
CA ASP A 56 21.17 17.00 -8.94
C ASP A 56 20.40 17.82 -7.89
N PHE A 57 20.79 17.64 -6.62
CA PHE A 57 20.23 18.40 -5.52
C PHE A 57 20.70 19.86 -5.60
N PRO A 58 19.92 20.83 -5.08
CA PRO A 58 20.30 22.23 -5.04
C PRO A 58 21.60 22.43 -4.26
N LYS A 59 22.20 23.59 -4.43
CA LYS A 59 23.36 23.98 -3.62
C LYS A 59 23.00 23.99 -2.15
N THR A 60 23.78 23.25 -1.35
CA THR A 60 23.59 23.08 0.09
C THR A 60 24.56 23.93 0.87
N GLY A 61 24.11 24.49 2.01
CA GLY A 61 24.97 25.25 2.92
C GLY A 61 25.78 24.30 3.82
N TYR A 62 27.10 24.35 3.69
CA TYR A 62 28.00 23.62 4.59
C TYR A 62 29.31 24.37 4.79
N HIS A 63 30.04 24.03 5.84
CA HIS A 63 31.34 24.59 6.18
C HIS A 63 32.37 23.48 6.38
N VAL A 64 33.57 23.65 5.80
CA VAL A 64 34.66 22.70 5.91
C VAL A 64 35.80 23.30 6.73
N VAL A 65 36.21 22.58 7.78
CA VAL A 65 37.41 22.89 8.54
C VAL A 65 38.48 21.85 8.22
N ARG A 66 39.70 22.29 7.89
CA ARG A 66 40.82 21.41 7.67
C ARG A 66 41.86 21.63 8.78
N ASN A 67 42.33 20.53 9.36
CA ASN A 67 43.35 20.56 10.40
C ASN A 67 44.42 19.45 10.16
N ALA A 68 45.34 19.25 11.10
CA ALA A 68 46.38 18.23 10.96
C ALA A 68 45.88 16.77 11.01
N ASP A 69 44.67 16.56 11.56
CA ASP A 69 44.06 15.24 11.78
C ASP A 69 43.09 14.85 10.66
N GLY A 70 42.76 15.80 9.73
CA GLY A 70 41.86 15.55 8.62
C GLY A 70 40.90 16.74 8.33
N ILE A 71 39.68 16.39 8.01
CA ILE A 71 38.60 17.36 7.70
C ILE A 71 37.38 17.20 8.63
N GLU A 72 36.73 18.32 8.88
CA GLU A 72 35.42 18.36 9.51
C GLU A 72 34.45 19.06 8.56
N VAL A 73 33.29 18.48 8.37
CA VAL A 73 32.20 19.04 7.55
C VAL A 73 31.01 19.34 8.43
N HIS A 74 30.57 20.58 8.45
CA HIS A 74 29.43 21.04 9.24
C HIS A 74 28.29 21.46 8.33
N THR A 75 27.12 20.89 8.50
CA THR A 75 25.86 21.45 8.02
C THR A 75 25.03 21.96 9.20
N SER A 76 23.83 22.43 9.01
CA SER A 76 22.90 22.72 10.12
C SER A 76 22.52 21.46 10.92
N MET A 77 22.45 20.31 10.26
CA MET A 77 21.97 19.04 10.81
C MET A 77 23.11 18.09 11.24
N LEU A 78 24.27 18.14 10.59
CA LEU A 78 25.32 17.14 10.73
C LEU A 78 26.68 17.77 11.08
N HIS A 79 27.49 16.98 11.80
CA HIS A 79 28.92 17.20 11.99
C HIS A 79 29.67 15.91 11.63
N LEU A 80 30.34 15.93 10.48
CA LEU A 80 31.15 14.83 9.97
C LEU A 80 32.63 15.09 10.29
N ILE A 81 33.33 14.08 10.82
CA ILE A 81 34.78 14.09 11.09
C ILE A 81 35.41 12.96 10.30
N TYR A 82 36.45 13.27 9.52
CA TYR A 82 37.14 12.30 8.68
C TYR A 82 38.65 12.56 8.57
N ASN A 83 39.43 11.50 8.74
CA ASN A 83 40.92 11.55 8.76
C ASN A 83 41.57 11.46 7.36
N GLU A 84 40.79 11.52 6.29
CA GLU A 84 41.22 11.48 4.87
C GLU A 84 41.94 10.17 4.46
N LYS A 85 41.76 9.06 5.22
CA LYS A 85 42.32 7.74 4.92
C LYS A 85 41.21 6.79 4.52
N GLU A 86 41.52 5.50 4.27
CA GLU A 86 40.54 4.47 4.07
C GLU A 86 39.48 4.51 5.18
N PHE A 87 38.21 4.35 4.81
CA PHE A 87 37.09 4.43 5.76
C PHE A 87 37.25 3.37 6.86
N SER A 88 37.21 3.83 8.10
CA SER A 88 37.31 2.99 9.28
C SER A 88 36.51 3.57 10.45
N SER A 89 36.20 2.76 11.44
CA SER A 89 35.46 3.19 12.64
C SER A 89 36.12 4.30 13.45
N HIS A 90 37.47 4.38 13.38
CA HIS A 90 38.25 5.44 14.05
C HIS A 90 38.50 6.66 13.14
N GLY A 91 38.30 6.49 11.83
CA GLY A 91 38.64 7.50 10.83
C GLY A 91 37.48 8.32 10.30
N LEU A 92 36.27 7.78 10.37
CA LEU A 92 35.07 8.43 9.86
C LEU A 92 33.93 8.32 10.86
N SER A 93 33.40 9.45 11.28
CA SER A 93 32.20 9.53 12.11
C SER A 93 31.30 10.68 11.69
N ILE A 94 30.00 10.53 11.92
CA ILE A 94 28.99 11.57 11.66
C ILE A 94 28.08 11.68 12.89
N GLN A 95 28.04 12.86 13.45
CA GLN A 95 27.14 13.23 14.53
C GLN A 95 25.90 13.95 13.98
N ILE A 96 24.72 13.53 14.42
CA ILE A 96 23.48 14.26 14.20
C ILE A 96 23.38 15.34 15.27
N LYS A 97 23.17 16.58 14.84
CA LYS A 97 22.94 17.70 15.74
C LYS A 97 21.48 17.64 16.28
N GLY A 98 21.22 18.30 17.39
CA GLY A 98 19.87 18.34 17.98
C GLY A 98 19.69 17.42 19.20
N ASN A 99 20.70 16.63 19.57
CA ASN A 99 20.74 15.90 20.84
C ASN A 99 19.62 14.86 21.02
N LEU A 100 19.28 14.14 19.92
CA LEU A 100 18.20 13.16 19.88
C LEU A 100 18.43 11.97 20.82
N SER A 101 19.69 11.58 21.02
CA SER A 101 20.08 10.53 21.94
C SER A 101 21.42 10.85 22.57
N ALA A 102 21.54 10.67 23.90
CA ALA A 102 22.79 10.88 24.63
C ALA A 102 23.90 9.89 24.24
N TYR A 103 23.55 8.73 23.68
CA TYR A 103 24.48 7.62 23.42
C TYR A 103 24.56 7.22 21.95
N HIS A 104 23.58 7.55 21.10
CA HIS A 104 23.45 6.98 19.75
C HIS A 104 23.32 8.04 18.64
N SER A 105 23.63 9.30 18.94
CA SER A 105 23.56 10.39 17.92
C SER A 105 24.85 10.50 17.08
N ILE A 106 25.81 9.59 17.25
CA ILE A 106 27.06 9.54 16.49
C ILE A 106 27.16 8.17 15.85
N TRP A 107 27.29 8.15 14.54
CA TRP A 107 27.65 6.94 13.80
C TRP A 107 29.14 6.91 13.51
N HIS A 108 29.76 5.75 13.69
CA HIS A 108 31.10 5.44 13.21
C HIS A 108 31.03 4.47 12.04
N TYR A 109 31.90 4.63 11.05
CA TYR A 109 31.93 3.76 9.89
C TYR A 109 32.00 2.28 10.26
N GLY A 110 31.11 1.48 9.67
CA GLY A 110 31.02 0.04 9.94
C GLY A 110 30.21 -0.35 11.16
N GLU A 111 29.67 0.60 11.93
CA GLU A 111 28.75 0.29 13.02
C GLU A 111 27.39 -0.17 12.47
N LYS A 112 26.80 -1.14 13.18
CA LYS A 112 25.44 -1.60 12.86
C LYS A 112 24.43 -0.45 13.00
N VAL A 113 23.64 -0.25 11.96
CA VAL A 113 22.55 0.72 11.99
C VAL A 113 21.34 0.09 12.69
N HIS A 114 20.73 0.83 13.60
CA HIS A 114 19.48 0.47 14.29
C HIS A 114 18.35 1.35 13.76
N ASP A 115 17.91 1.01 12.56
CA ASP A 115 16.78 1.70 11.92
C ASP A 115 15.42 1.10 12.32
N LEU A 116 14.34 1.65 11.75
CA LEU A 116 12.97 1.17 11.95
C LEU A 116 12.59 0.06 10.96
N GLN A 117 13.60 -0.57 10.37
CA GLN A 117 13.50 -1.64 9.37
C GLN A 117 12.86 -1.18 8.05
N GLY A 118 12.92 -2.04 7.05
CA GLY A 118 12.34 -1.88 5.73
C GLY A 118 11.42 -3.06 5.41
N THR A 119 11.81 -3.86 4.41
CA THR A 119 11.01 -5.00 3.96
C THR A 119 11.87 -6.22 3.66
N ALA A 120 11.25 -7.34 3.33
CA ALA A 120 11.91 -8.57 2.91
C ALA A 120 11.64 -8.85 1.42
N ARG A 121 12.50 -9.67 0.80
CA ARG A 121 12.35 -10.12 -0.59
C ARG A 121 11.11 -10.98 -0.77
N THR A 122 10.85 -11.87 0.18
CA THR A 122 9.78 -12.86 0.12
C THR A 122 9.34 -13.28 1.53
N LEU A 123 8.09 -13.70 1.62
CA LEU A 123 7.50 -14.38 2.77
C LEU A 123 7.14 -15.84 2.43
N ASP A 124 7.76 -16.43 1.39
CA ASP A 124 7.53 -17.84 1.03
C ASP A 124 7.82 -18.76 2.23
N ASP A 125 6.89 -19.66 2.49
CA ASP A 125 6.95 -20.65 3.58
C ASP A 125 7.13 -20.04 4.98
N VAL A 126 6.63 -18.79 5.15
CA VAL A 126 6.74 -18.07 6.43
C VAL A 126 5.50 -18.27 7.28
N ASN A 127 5.71 -18.59 8.55
CA ASN A 127 4.70 -18.60 9.60
C ASN A 127 5.01 -17.54 10.64
N GLY A 128 4.38 -16.36 10.52
CA GLY A 128 4.62 -15.21 11.39
C GLY A 128 5.70 -14.28 10.88
N GLU A 129 6.67 -13.93 11.73
CA GLU A 129 7.67 -12.89 11.47
C GLU A 129 8.92 -13.42 10.76
N VAL A 130 9.55 -12.54 9.96
CA VAL A 130 10.89 -12.73 9.39
C VAL A 130 11.76 -11.54 9.69
N GLU A 131 13.07 -11.70 9.52
CA GLU A 131 14.01 -10.59 9.56
C GLU A 131 13.78 -9.67 8.34
N LEU A 132 13.65 -8.37 8.60
CA LEU A 132 13.48 -7.37 7.58
C LEU A 132 14.80 -6.67 7.26
N GLY A 133 14.93 -6.21 6.01
CA GLY A 133 16.04 -5.37 5.59
C GLY A 133 15.98 -3.96 6.18
N HIS A 134 16.96 -3.14 5.84
CA HIS A 134 17.09 -1.78 6.32
C HIS A 134 16.11 -0.81 5.66
N GLY A 135 15.68 0.21 6.43
CA GLY A 135 14.99 1.39 5.96
C GLY A 135 15.86 2.64 6.05
N VAL A 136 15.35 3.79 5.66
CA VAL A 136 16.10 5.07 5.70
C VAL A 136 15.77 5.94 6.92
N VAL A 137 14.99 5.43 7.87
CA VAL A 137 14.54 6.14 9.08
C VAL A 137 14.88 5.37 10.37
N SER A 138 15.17 6.10 11.46
CA SER A 138 15.62 5.52 12.73
C SER A 138 15.29 6.41 13.90
N ARG A 139 14.97 5.79 15.06
CA ARG A 139 14.84 6.53 16.34
C ARG A 139 16.16 7.15 16.81
N PHE A 140 17.30 6.67 16.33
CA PHE A 140 18.60 7.29 16.60
C PHE A 140 18.89 8.46 15.66
N GLY A 141 17.99 8.76 14.73
CA GLY A 141 18.01 9.90 13.83
C GLY A 141 18.86 9.69 12.58
N TYR A 142 19.42 8.51 12.34
CA TYR A 142 20.18 8.24 11.12
C TYR A 142 19.99 6.82 10.59
N SER A 143 20.15 6.68 9.31
CA SER A 143 20.27 5.39 8.61
C SER A 143 21.23 5.50 7.43
N ILE A 144 21.59 4.36 6.84
CA ILE A 144 22.55 4.27 5.74
C ILE A 144 21.96 3.44 4.60
N LEU A 145 22.02 4.01 3.41
CA LEU A 145 21.79 3.30 2.16
C LEU A 145 23.13 2.97 1.53
N ASP A 146 23.47 1.68 1.48
CA ASP A 146 24.71 1.19 0.86
C ASP A 146 24.47 0.89 -0.63
N ASP A 147 25.03 1.73 -1.50
CA ASP A 147 24.96 1.60 -2.96
C ASP A 147 26.23 0.99 -3.58
N SER A 148 27.19 0.57 -2.74
CA SER A 148 28.52 0.11 -3.19
C SER A 148 28.48 -1.09 -4.15
N LYS A 149 27.42 -1.90 -4.07
CA LYS A 149 27.23 -3.13 -4.87
C LYS A 149 26.21 -3.00 -5.99
N SER A 150 25.48 -1.90 -6.06
CA SER A 150 24.49 -1.67 -7.12
C SER A 150 25.17 -1.56 -8.47
N GLN A 151 24.60 -2.22 -9.49
CA GLN A 151 25.13 -2.15 -10.84
C GLN A 151 24.87 -0.77 -11.45
N ILE A 152 25.66 -0.40 -12.46
CA ILE A 152 25.54 0.87 -13.16
C ILE A 152 24.39 0.80 -14.14
N LEU A 153 23.49 1.76 -14.12
CA LEU A 153 22.40 1.92 -15.06
C LEU A 153 22.83 2.83 -16.21
N LEU A 154 22.78 2.32 -17.43
CA LEU A 154 23.13 3.03 -18.64
C LEU A 154 21.95 3.84 -19.19
N ASP A 155 22.24 4.82 -20.04
CA ASP A 155 21.22 5.68 -20.66
C ASP A 155 20.21 4.92 -21.53
N ASP A 156 20.59 3.78 -22.10
CA ASP A 156 19.71 2.91 -22.90
C ASP A 156 18.85 1.95 -22.04
N GLY A 157 18.93 2.08 -20.70
CA GLY A 157 18.20 1.25 -19.76
C GLY A 157 18.90 -0.08 -19.42
N TRP A 158 20.03 -0.39 -20.04
CA TRP A 158 20.81 -1.58 -19.69
C TRP A 158 21.68 -1.34 -18.46
N ILE A 159 22.34 -2.36 -17.98
CA ILE A 159 23.19 -2.32 -16.80
C ILE A 159 24.59 -2.84 -17.09
N GLU A 160 25.58 -2.27 -16.41
CA GLU A 160 26.98 -2.71 -16.42
C GLU A 160 27.44 -3.06 -15.00
N PRO A 161 28.35 -4.03 -14.87
CA PRO A 161 28.98 -4.33 -13.59
C PRO A 161 29.66 -3.11 -12.99
N ARG A 162 29.45 -2.87 -11.69
CA ARG A 162 30.16 -1.84 -10.96
C ARG A 162 31.59 -2.28 -10.64
N LYS A 163 32.49 -1.30 -10.57
CA LYS A 163 33.87 -1.51 -10.09
C LYS A 163 33.86 -2.06 -8.66
N LYS A 164 34.62 -3.13 -8.41
CA LYS A 164 34.77 -3.72 -7.08
C LYS A 164 35.69 -2.90 -6.18
N GLY A 165 35.55 -3.07 -4.86
CA GLY A 165 36.42 -2.45 -3.85
C GLY A 165 36.24 -0.96 -3.67
N VAL A 166 35.11 -0.40 -4.12
CA VAL A 166 34.70 0.99 -3.84
C VAL A 166 33.66 1.01 -2.72
N SER A 167 33.69 2.04 -1.90
CA SER A 167 32.59 2.34 -0.96
C SER A 167 31.77 3.48 -1.55
N ASP A 168 30.44 3.36 -1.48
CA ASP A 168 29.48 4.38 -1.91
C ASP A 168 28.25 4.30 -1.02
N LEU A 169 28.22 5.15 0.00
CA LEU A 169 27.21 5.14 1.04
C LEU A 169 26.44 6.47 1.04
N TYR A 170 25.14 6.40 1.31
CA TYR A 170 24.31 7.58 1.57
C TYR A 170 23.92 7.58 3.04
N PHE A 171 24.36 8.58 3.77
CA PHE A 171 24.02 8.79 5.17
C PHE A 171 22.80 9.70 5.27
N PHE A 172 21.71 9.14 5.78
CA PHE A 172 20.44 9.83 6.05
C PHE A 172 20.41 10.26 7.51
N GLY A 173 20.69 11.51 7.81
CA GLY A 173 20.77 12.05 9.17
C GLY A 173 19.68 13.07 9.48
N TYR A 174 18.42 12.68 9.27
CA TYR A 174 17.24 13.54 9.35
C TYR A 174 16.68 13.70 10.76
N GLY A 175 17.32 13.08 11.76
CA GLY A 175 16.73 13.06 13.09
C GLY A 175 15.40 12.30 13.07
N HIS A 176 14.35 12.93 13.61
CA HIS A 176 13.00 12.37 13.58
C HIS A 176 12.11 12.96 12.47
N ASP A 177 12.69 13.70 11.52
CA ASP A 177 11.95 14.14 10.34
C ASP A 177 11.89 13.02 9.28
N TYR A 178 11.11 11.97 9.59
CA TYR A 178 11.00 10.76 8.77
C TYR A 178 10.39 11.04 7.41
N LYS A 179 9.44 11.98 7.32
CA LYS A 179 8.80 12.35 6.06
C LYS A 179 9.79 13.03 5.11
N GLN A 180 10.67 13.90 5.63
CA GLN A 180 11.71 14.52 4.82
C GLN A 180 12.77 13.51 4.38
N ALA A 181 13.12 12.54 5.25
CA ALA A 181 14.03 11.45 4.87
C ALA A 181 13.48 10.64 3.68
N LEU A 182 12.20 10.29 3.71
CA LEU A 182 11.53 9.59 2.61
C LEU A 182 11.41 10.48 1.36
N ASN A 183 11.07 11.74 1.51
CA ASN A 183 10.99 12.67 0.38
C ASN A 183 12.32 12.75 -0.36
N ASP A 184 13.44 12.87 0.35
CA ASP A 184 14.76 12.93 -0.26
C ASP A 184 15.23 11.56 -0.76
N PHE A 185 14.76 10.45 -0.16
CA PHE A 185 14.96 9.10 -0.71
C PHE A 185 14.27 8.96 -2.09
N TYR A 186 13.00 9.35 -2.21
CA TYR A 186 12.31 9.32 -3.50
C TYR A 186 12.89 10.29 -4.51
N ARG A 187 13.40 11.44 -4.06
CA ARG A 187 14.13 12.35 -4.92
C ARG A 187 15.43 11.73 -5.44
N LEU A 188 16.17 11.03 -4.59
CA LEU A 188 17.44 10.37 -4.91
C LEU A 188 17.23 9.15 -5.82
N CYS A 189 16.26 8.30 -5.46
CA CYS A 189 16.05 7.00 -6.09
C CYS A 189 15.00 7.02 -7.22
N GLY A 190 14.26 8.12 -7.39
CA GLY A 190 13.12 8.23 -8.30
C GLY A 190 11.80 8.04 -7.56
N LYS A 191 10.75 8.65 -8.09
CA LYS A 191 9.40 8.60 -7.52
C LYS A 191 8.74 7.24 -7.71
N THR A 192 7.80 6.90 -6.83
CA THR A 192 6.83 5.83 -7.10
C THR A 192 5.86 6.30 -8.18
N PRO A 193 5.66 5.57 -9.28
CA PRO A 193 4.70 5.96 -10.30
C PRO A 193 3.26 5.73 -9.81
N MET A 194 2.29 6.42 -10.42
CA MET A 194 0.89 6.12 -10.19
C MET A 194 0.51 4.76 -10.76
N LEU A 195 -0.27 4.00 -10.00
CA LEU A 195 -0.93 2.80 -10.50
C LEU A 195 -2.14 3.16 -11.38
N PRO A 196 -2.49 2.35 -12.39
CA PRO A 196 -3.78 2.48 -13.07
C PRO A 196 -4.91 2.24 -12.07
N ARG A 197 -6.06 2.90 -12.28
CA ARG A 197 -7.17 2.89 -11.32
C ARG A 197 -7.69 1.49 -11.01
N TYR A 198 -7.75 0.60 -12.01
CA TYR A 198 -8.22 -0.77 -11.84
C TYR A 198 -7.39 -1.58 -10.84
N ALA A 199 -6.10 -1.24 -10.66
CA ALA A 199 -5.22 -1.93 -9.71
C ALA A 199 -5.67 -1.79 -8.24
N LEU A 200 -6.48 -0.76 -7.93
CA LEU A 200 -6.93 -0.46 -6.56
C LEU A 200 -8.24 -1.18 -6.17
N GLY A 201 -8.91 -1.82 -7.11
CA GLY A 201 -10.08 -2.67 -6.85
C GLY A 201 -9.72 -4.04 -6.29
N ASN A 202 -10.68 -4.95 -6.28
CA ASN A 202 -10.46 -6.32 -5.86
C ASN A 202 -9.83 -7.14 -6.99
N TRP A 203 -8.88 -8.00 -6.63
CA TRP A 203 -8.26 -8.97 -7.52
C TRP A 203 -8.69 -10.37 -7.12
N TRP A 204 -9.17 -11.17 -8.09
CA TRP A 204 -9.32 -12.60 -7.91
C TRP A 204 -8.05 -13.32 -8.35
N SER A 205 -7.48 -14.10 -7.46
CA SER A 205 -6.28 -14.90 -7.70
C SER A 205 -6.37 -16.22 -6.95
N ARG A 206 -5.99 -17.30 -7.60
CA ARG A 206 -5.86 -18.61 -6.98
C ARG A 206 -4.94 -19.49 -7.82
N TYR A 207 -3.98 -20.14 -7.19
CA TYR A 207 -3.25 -21.25 -7.80
C TYR A 207 -4.21 -22.45 -7.88
N TYR A 208 -4.94 -22.54 -8.99
CA TYR A 208 -5.96 -23.54 -9.21
C TYR A 208 -6.16 -23.80 -10.70
N LYS A 209 -6.37 -25.06 -11.07
CA LYS A 209 -6.53 -25.50 -12.45
C LYS A 209 -7.90 -25.12 -13.02
N TYR A 210 -8.11 -23.85 -13.27
CA TYR A 210 -9.31 -23.34 -13.94
C TYR A 210 -9.33 -23.72 -15.42
N SER A 211 -10.52 -23.92 -15.99
CA SER A 211 -10.80 -23.80 -17.40
C SER A 211 -11.47 -22.46 -17.71
N GLU A 212 -11.55 -22.08 -18.99
CA GLU A 212 -12.37 -20.95 -19.43
C GLU A 212 -13.77 -20.99 -18.83
N GLU A 213 -14.44 -22.17 -18.90
CA GLU A 213 -15.80 -22.39 -18.40
C GLU A 213 -15.88 -22.15 -16.89
N SER A 214 -15.06 -22.86 -16.12
CA SER A 214 -15.11 -22.77 -14.65
C SER A 214 -14.70 -21.40 -14.10
N TYR A 215 -13.78 -20.70 -14.80
CA TYR A 215 -13.42 -19.33 -14.42
C TYR A 215 -14.57 -18.35 -14.68
N MET A 216 -15.25 -18.48 -15.84
CA MET A 216 -16.40 -17.64 -16.15
C MET A 216 -17.59 -17.90 -15.22
N GLU A 217 -17.89 -19.18 -14.89
CA GLU A 217 -18.93 -19.53 -13.89
C GLU A 217 -18.63 -18.91 -12.52
N LEU A 218 -17.35 -18.88 -12.13
CA LEU A 218 -16.93 -18.24 -10.88
C LEU A 218 -17.20 -16.74 -10.92
N MET A 219 -16.86 -16.06 -12.02
CA MET A 219 -17.12 -14.63 -12.20
C MET A 219 -18.62 -14.33 -12.23
N ASP A 220 -19.43 -15.16 -12.89
CA ASP A 220 -20.89 -15.06 -12.89
C ASP A 220 -21.45 -15.13 -11.47
N LYS A 221 -20.88 -16.01 -10.63
CA LYS A 221 -21.32 -16.13 -9.25
C LYS A 221 -20.94 -14.93 -8.38
N PHE A 222 -19.78 -14.30 -8.61
CA PHE A 222 -19.44 -13.05 -7.97
C PHE A 222 -20.38 -11.92 -8.39
N ASP A 223 -20.76 -11.85 -9.68
CA ASP A 223 -21.75 -10.88 -10.16
C ASP A 223 -23.12 -11.08 -9.51
N GLU A 224 -23.61 -12.32 -9.41
CA GLU A 224 -24.86 -12.67 -8.70
C GLU A 224 -24.86 -12.21 -7.23
N LYS A 225 -23.68 -12.21 -6.60
CA LYS A 225 -23.47 -11.76 -5.22
C LYS A 225 -23.19 -10.25 -5.12
N ASN A 226 -23.18 -9.54 -6.24
CA ASN A 226 -22.79 -8.13 -6.31
C ASN A 226 -21.43 -7.85 -5.67
N ILE A 227 -20.44 -8.70 -5.94
CA ILE A 227 -19.05 -8.56 -5.49
C ILE A 227 -18.20 -8.20 -6.69
N PRO A 228 -17.74 -6.95 -6.81
CA PRO A 228 -17.00 -6.50 -7.96
C PRO A 228 -15.53 -6.93 -7.91
N PHE A 229 -14.96 -7.25 -9.08
CA PHE A 229 -13.54 -7.48 -9.30
C PHE A 229 -13.06 -6.67 -10.50
N THR A 230 -11.85 -6.12 -10.41
CA THR A 230 -11.21 -5.34 -11.49
C THR A 230 -10.02 -6.05 -12.12
N VAL A 231 -9.49 -7.08 -11.48
CA VAL A 231 -8.36 -7.87 -12.00
C VAL A 231 -8.62 -9.35 -11.88
N ALA A 232 -8.44 -10.04 -12.99
CA ALA A 232 -8.44 -11.50 -13.11
C ALA A 232 -6.99 -12.00 -13.19
N VAL A 233 -6.56 -12.73 -12.17
CA VAL A 233 -5.25 -13.38 -12.16
C VAL A 233 -5.45 -14.85 -12.56
N ILE A 234 -4.76 -15.28 -13.61
CA ILE A 234 -4.74 -16.67 -14.04
C ILE A 234 -3.34 -17.22 -13.71
N ASP A 235 -3.30 -18.14 -12.77
CA ASP A 235 -2.07 -18.75 -12.29
C ASP A 235 -1.54 -19.81 -13.26
N MET A 236 -0.42 -20.42 -12.95
CA MET A 236 0.45 -21.17 -13.86
C MET A 236 -0.25 -22.22 -14.77
N ASP A 237 -1.41 -22.75 -14.40
CA ASP A 237 -2.18 -23.69 -15.25
C ASP A 237 -2.75 -23.08 -16.55
N TRP A 238 -2.56 -21.76 -16.76
CA TRP A 238 -2.87 -21.14 -18.07
C TRP A 238 -2.02 -21.73 -19.19
N HIS A 239 -0.76 -22.13 -18.90
CA HIS A 239 0.13 -22.79 -19.83
C HIS A 239 0.14 -24.33 -19.65
N GLN A 240 0.84 -25.02 -20.53
CA GLN A 240 1.00 -26.46 -20.43
C GLN A 240 1.94 -26.83 -19.27
N VAL A 241 1.43 -27.46 -18.21
CA VAL A 241 2.19 -27.93 -17.06
C VAL A 241 2.47 -29.43 -17.11
N ASP A 242 1.64 -30.21 -17.82
CA ASP A 242 1.80 -31.65 -18.04
C ASP A 242 2.68 -31.86 -19.28
N VAL A 243 3.98 -31.69 -19.15
CA VAL A 243 4.97 -31.83 -20.24
C VAL A 243 5.75 -33.15 -20.14
N ASP A 244 6.38 -33.57 -21.21
CA ASP A 244 7.31 -34.71 -21.18
C ASP A 244 8.44 -34.42 -20.19
N PRO A 245 8.79 -35.32 -19.25
CA PRO A 245 9.85 -35.11 -18.25
C PRO A 245 11.21 -34.68 -18.83
N LYS A 246 11.48 -34.96 -20.10
CA LYS A 246 12.68 -34.44 -20.77
C LYS A 246 12.76 -32.93 -20.88
N TYR A 247 11.61 -32.24 -20.79
CA TYR A 247 11.47 -30.78 -20.84
C TYR A 247 11.42 -30.13 -19.45
N GLY A 248 11.58 -30.90 -18.37
CA GLY A 248 11.60 -30.41 -17.01
C GLY A 248 10.29 -30.67 -16.26
N SER A 249 10.02 -29.84 -15.27
CA SER A 249 8.89 -29.99 -14.36
C SER A 249 7.55 -29.46 -14.86
N GLY A 250 7.56 -28.69 -15.96
CA GLY A 250 6.39 -27.94 -16.43
C GLY A 250 6.06 -26.69 -15.58
N TRP A 251 6.95 -26.29 -14.68
CA TRP A 251 6.78 -25.09 -13.85
C TRP A 251 6.96 -23.82 -14.67
N THR A 252 7.96 -23.78 -15.57
CA THR A 252 8.12 -22.76 -16.59
C THR A 252 7.34 -23.13 -17.84
N GLY A 253 6.54 -22.20 -18.39
CA GLY A 253 5.83 -22.42 -19.65
C GLY A 253 5.24 -21.14 -20.23
N TYR A 254 5.05 -21.13 -21.56
CA TYR A 254 4.56 -19.96 -22.30
C TYR A 254 3.51 -20.32 -23.36
N THR A 255 3.20 -21.59 -23.52
CA THR A 255 2.20 -22.09 -24.47
C THR A 255 0.88 -22.34 -23.77
N TRP A 256 -0.20 -21.69 -24.24
CA TRP A 256 -1.53 -21.89 -23.67
C TRP A 256 -1.95 -23.35 -23.57
N ASN A 257 -2.49 -23.72 -22.45
CA ASN A 257 -3.15 -25.00 -22.29
C ASN A 257 -4.51 -25.00 -23.02
N LYS A 258 -4.48 -25.38 -24.31
CA LYS A 258 -5.68 -25.37 -25.17
C LYS A 258 -6.78 -26.31 -24.72
N LYS A 259 -6.52 -27.24 -23.79
CA LYS A 259 -7.56 -28.09 -23.19
C LYS A 259 -8.39 -27.30 -22.20
N LEU A 260 -7.77 -26.38 -21.47
CA LEU A 260 -8.41 -25.51 -20.47
C LEU A 260 -8.93 -24.21 -21.10
N PHE A 261 -8.13 -23.64 -22.00
CA PHE A 261 -8.39 -22.36 -22.67
C PHE A 261 -8.31 -22.55 -24.20
N PRO A 262 -9.37 -23.11 -24.83
CA PRO A 262 -9.35 -23.41 -26.27
C PRO A 262 -9.14 -22.18 -27.16
N ASP A 263 -9.65 -21.03 -26.75
CA ASP A 263 -9.52 -19.74 -27.43
C ASP A 263 -9.20 -18.63 -26.41
N PRO A 264 -7.89 -18.43 -26.14
CA PRO A 264 -7.46 -17.45 -25.13
C PRO A 264 -7.93 -16.02 -25.40
N LYS A 265 -7.89 -15.58 -26.65
CA LYS A 265 -8.33 -14.23 -27.02
C LYS A 265 -9.81 -14.00 -26.72
N ARG A 266 -10.66 -14.99 -27.00
CA ARG A 266 -12.08 -14.95 -26.65
C ARG A 266 -12.27 -14.93 -25.13
N PHE A 267 -11.51 -15.76 -24.39
CA PHE A 267 -11.60 -15.82 -22.92
C PHE A 267 -11.21 -14.50 -22.28
N LEU A 268 -10.03 -13.96 -22.63
CA LEU A 268 -9.56 -12.67 -22.12
C LEU A 268 -10.50 -11.54 -22.52
N GLY A 269 -11.03 -11.55 -23.75
CA GLY A 269 -12.03 -10.58 -24.20
C GLY A 269 -13.31 -10.59 -23.35
N LYS A 270 -13.79 -11.78 -22.92
CA LYS A 270 -14.94 -11.88 -22.01
C LYS A 270 -14.67 -11.26 -20.63
N LEU A 271 -13.43 -11.34 -20.12
CA LEU A 271 -13.03 -10.69 -18.88
C LEU A 271 -12.96 -9.18 -19.04
N HIS A 272 -12.41 -8.69 -20.15
CA HIS A 272 -12.41 -7.28 -20.51
C HIS A 272 -13.83 -6.71 -20.66
N ASP A 273 -14.76 -7.46 -21.28
CA ASP A 273 -16.17 -7.06 -21.41
C ASP A 273 -16.87 -6.87 -20.06
N ARG A 274 -16.34 -7.50 -18.98
CA ARG A 274 -16.76 -7.31 -17.59
C ARG A 274 -16.10 -6.11 -16.91
N GLY A 275 -15.16 -5.43 -17.57
CA GLY A 275 -14.36 -4.35 -17.00
C GLY A 275 -13.18 -4.84 -16.16
N MET A 276 -12.78 -6.11 -16.31
CA MET A 276 -11.62 -6.66 -15.63
C MET A 276 -10.37 -6.57 -16.51
N HIS A 277 -9.22 -6.34 -15.87
CA HIS A 277 -7.91 -6.49 -16.50
C HIS A 277 -7.30 -7.84 -16.15
N THR A 278 -6.41 -8.33 -17.00
CA THR A 278 -5.91 -9.71 -16.91
C THR A 278 -4.41 -9.77 -16.71
N THR A 279 -3.97 -10.70 -15.87
CA THR A 279 -2.55 -11.01 -15.70
C THR A 279 -2.33 -12.51 -15.63
N LEU A 280 -1.23 -12.96 -16.22
CA LEU A 280 -0.78 -14.34 -16.17
C LEU A 280 0.46 -14.46 -15.30
N ASN A 281 0.55 -15.56 -14.55
CA ASN A 281 1.73 -15.91 -13.77
C ASN A 281 2.82 -16.49 -14.70
N VAL A 282 4.08 -16.13 -14.48
CA VAL A 282 5.24 -16.69 -15.18
C VAL A 282 6.39 -16.99 -14.23
N HIS A 283 7.00 -18.18 -14.43
CA HIS A 283 8.22 -18.63 -13.76
C HIS A 283 9.32 -18.82 -14.81
N PRO A 284 10.13 -17.81 -15.13
CA PRO A 284 10.99 -17.85 -16.33
C PRO A 284 12.28 -18.68 -16.20
N ALA A 285 12.55 -19.29 -15.05
CA ALA A 285 13.85 -19.83 -14.69
C ALA A 285 14.36 -20.95 -15.61
N ASP A 286 13.49 -21.84 -16.07
CA ASP A 286 13.90 -22.98 -16.89
C ASP A 286 14.07 -22.62 -18.38
N GLY A 287 13.91 -21.35 -18.74
CA GLY A 287 14.05 -20.87 -20.12
C GLY A 287 12.92 -21.34 -21.03
N VAL A 288 13.22 -21.67 -22.29
CA VAL A 288 12.23 -22.09 -23.30
C VAL A 288 12.58 -23.47 -23.80
N GLN A 289 11.68 -24.42 -23.62
CA GLN A 289 11.86 -25.82 -23.93
C GLN A 289 11.28 -26.15 -25.30
N GLY A 290 11.71 -27.28 -25.91
CA GLY A 290 11.29 -27.72 -27.23
C GLY A 290 9.81 -28.03 -27.39
N CYS A 291 9.05 -28.16 -26.28
CA CYS A 291 7.60 -28.33 -26.29
C CYS A 291 6.82 -27.03 -26.51
N GLU A 292 7.46 -25.87 -26.42
CA GLU A 292 6.78 -24.55 -26.52
C GLU A 292 6.50 -24.18 -27.99
N GLU A 293 5.32 -23.60 -28.27
CA GLU A 293 4.91 -23.19 -29.61
C GLU A 293 5.92 -22.27 -30.30
N MET A 294 6.56 -21.36 -29.57
CA MET A 294 7.48 -20.34 -30.03
C MET A 294 8.95 -20.80 -30.00
N TYR A 295 9.23 -22.01 -29.53
CA TYR A 295 10.60 -22.50 -29.28
C TYR A 295 11.49 -22.39 -30.50
N VAL A 296 11.06 -22.92 -31.68
CA VAL A 296 11.88 -22.98 -32.88
C VAL A 296 12.32 -21.59 -33.35
N ASP A 297 11.43 -20.62 -33.32
CA ASP A 297 11.74 -19.25 -33.76
C ASP A 297 12.70 -18.55 -32.80
N MET A 298 12.47 -18.71 -31.47
CA MET A 298 13.35 -18.15 -30.47
C MET A 298 14.72 -18.84 -30.47
N ALA A 299 14.78 -20.16 -30.59
CA ALA A 299 16.03 -20.92 -30.68
C ALA A 299 16.89 -20.50 -31.87
N LYS A 300 16.29 -20.31 -33.03
CA LYS A 300 16.98 -19.78 -34.23
C LYS A 300 17.55 -18.38 -33.98
N GLU A 301 16.79 -17.48 -33.37
CA GLU A 301 17.26 -16.14 -33.07
C GLU A 301 18.39 -16.17 -32.03
N MET A 302 18.28 -17.03 -31.00
CA MET A 302 19.33 -17.20 -30.02
C MET A 302 20.57 -17.96 -30.51
N GLY A 303 20.45 -18.71 -31.61
CA GLY A 303 21.52 -19.56 -32.16
C GLY A 303 21.67 -20.89 -31.43
N VAL A 304 20.58 -21.41 -30.89
CA VAL A 304 20.50 -22.69 -30.18
C VAL A 304 20.16 -23.79 -31.21
N ASP A 305 20.69 -24.98 -31.00
CA ASP A 305 20.43 -26.13 -31.88
C ASP A 305 19.05 -26.74 -31.62
N TYR A 306 18.06 -26.21 -32.31
CA TYR A 306 16.67 -26.67 -32.22
C TYR A 306 16.42 -28.05 -32.87
N GLU A 307 17.32 -28.54 -33.73
CA GLU A 307 17.18 -29.87 -34.32
C GLU A 307 17.50 -30.98 -33.31
N ASN A 308 18.37 -30.67 -32.32
CA ASN A 308 18.66 -31.53 -31.18
C ASN A 308 17.76 -31.27 -29.95
N ASP A 309 16.77 -30.38 -30.08
CA ASP A 309 15.83 -30.03 -29.00
C ASP A 309 16.54 -29.39 -27.79
N ASP A 310 17.65 -28.68 -28.01
CA ASP A 310 18.42 -28.00 -26.98
C ASP A 310 17.61 -26.81 -26.41
N PRO A 311 17.48 -26.65 -25.09
CA PRO A 311 16.66 -25.56 -24.52
C PRO A 311 17.31 -24.19 -24.71
N VAL A 312 16.48 -23.15 -24.90
CA VAL A 312 16.93 -21.76 -24.80
C VAL A 312 17.03 -21.41 -23.30
N VAL A 313 18.26 -21.36 -22.79
CA VAL A 313 18.53 -21.10 -21.36
C VAL A 313 18.09 -19.68 -20.98
N CYS A 314 17.46 -19.55 -19.83
CA CYS A 314 17.12 -18.24 -19.24
C CYS A 314 18.42 -17.45 -18.93
N ASP A 315 18.64 -16.37 -19.64
CA ASP A 315 19.81 -15.50 -19.48
C ASP A 315 19.40 -14.01 -19.42
N PRO A 316 18.78 -13.58 -18.31
CA PRO A 316 18.30 -12.19 -18.19
C PRO A 316 19.43 -11.15 -18.21
N ALA A 317 20.70 -11.58 -18.02
CA ALA A 317 21.85 -10.71 -18.17
C ALA A 317 22.30 -10.51 -19.65
N SER A 318 21.57 -11.06 -20.61
CA SER A 318 21.81 -10.90 -22.06
C SER A 318 20.78 -9.98 -22.70
N PRO A 319 21.17 -8.82 -23.28
CA PRO A 319 20.24 -7.97 -24.01
C PRO A 319 19.51 -8.72 -25.15
N LYS A 320 20.24 -9.61 -25.83
CA LYS A 320 19.67 -10.43 -26.92
C LYS A 320 18.58 -11.36 -26.40
N PHE A 321 18.81 -11.97 -25.22
CA PHE A 321 17.80 -12.83 -24.59
C PHE A 321 16.57 -12.00 -24.20
N MET A 322 16.74 -10.85 -23.55
CA MET A 322 15.62 -10.01 -23.14
C MET A 322 14.79 -9.50 -24.33
N ASP A 323 15.43 -9.13 -25.44
CA ASP A 323 14.70 -8.74 -26.66
C ASP A 323 13.88 -9.93 -27.22
N ALA A 324 14.46 -11.13 -27.27
CA ALA A 324 13.78 -12.35 -27.72
C ALA A 324 12.66 -12.78 -26.75
N TYR A 325 12.90 -12.65 -25.44
CA TYR A 325 11.96 -12.96 -24.36
C TYR A 325 10.65 -12.18 -24.50
N PHE A 326 10.71 -10.86 -24.70
CA PHE A 326 9.50 -10.07 -24.92
C PHE A 326 8.87 -10.38 -26.29
N LYS A 327 9.67 -10.42 -27.35
CA LYS A 327 9.19 -10.60 -28.72
C LYS A 327 8.42 -11.90 -28.93
N TYR A 328 8.92 -13.02 -28.38
CA TYR A 328 8.36 -14.35 -28.66
C TYR A 328 7.43 -14.85 -27.56
N LEU A 329 7.69 -14.48 -26.28
CA LEU A 329 6.96 -15.06 -25.16
C LEU A 329 5.81 -14.18 -24.70
N HIS A 330 6.00 -12.85 -24.63
CA HIS A 330 5.08 -11.92 -23.97
C HIS A 330 4.21 -11.14 -24.96
N HIS A 331 4.78 -10.48 -25.95
CA HIS A 331 4.02 -9.65 -26.89
C HIS A 331 2.90 -10.41 -27.61
N PRO A 332 3.07 -11.70 -28.04
CA PRO A 332 1.95 -12.45 -28.62
C PRO A 332 0.81 -12.67 -27.63
N ARG A 333 1.10 -12.90 -26.35
CA ARG A 333 0.08 -13.09 -25.30
C ARG A 333 -0.65 -11.77 -24.98
N GLU A 334 0.09 -10.67 -24.97
CA GLU A 334 -0.50 -9.32 -24.80
C GLU A 334 -1.40 -8.96 -25.98
N ALA A 335 -1.06 -9.33 -27.19
CA ALA A 335 -1.93 -9.17 -28.38
C ALA A 335 -3.21 -10.03 -28.30
N GLU A 336 -3.24 -11.08 -27.48
CA GLU A 336 -4.42 -11.88 -27.17
C GLU A 336 -5.28 -11.26 -26.06
N GLY A 337 -4.72 -10.32 -25.24
CA GLY A 337 -5.46 -9.61 -24.21
C GLY A 337 -4.85 -9.63 -22.81
N VAL A 338 -3.58 -10.01 -22.64
CA VAL A 338 -2.88 -9.90 -21.34
C VAL A 338 -2.48 -8.44 -21.10
N ASP A 339 -2.90 -7.85 -19.98
CA ASP A 339 -2.66 -6.44 -19.68
C ASP A 339 -1.32 -6.18 -19.01
N PHE A 340 -0.90 -7.05 -18.11
CA PHE A 340 0.38 -6.99 -17.40
C PHE A 340 0.80 -8.39 -16.94
N TRP A 341 2.00 -8.51 -16.33
CA TRP A 341 2.58 -9.82 -16.00
C TRP A 341 2.81 -9.97 -14.50
N TRP A 342 2.52 -11.17 -13.98
CA TRP A 342 2.94 -11.62 -12.67
C TRP A 342 4.22 -12.44 -12.80
N ILE A 343 5.34 -11.84 -12.36
CA ILE A 343 6.66 -12.48 -12.41
C ILE A 343 6.92 -13.12 -11.05
N ASP A 344 6.84 -14.43 -11.00
CA ASP A 344 7.09 -15.18 -9.77
C ASP A 344 8.48 -15.83 -9.83
N TRP A 345 9.47 -15.05 -9.36
CA TRP A 345 10.86 -15.47 -9.35
C TRP A 345 11.26 -16.01 -8.00
N GLN A 346 11.49 -17.33 -7.87
CA GLN A 346 11.84 -18.02 -6.63
C GLN A 346 13.28 -18.62 -6.66
N GLN A 347 14.07 -18.37 -7.71
CA GLN A 347 15.36 -19.03 -7.98
C GLN A 347 16.58 -18.25 -7.47
N GLY A 348 16.38 -17.42 -6.43
CA GLY A 348 17.48 -16.69 -5.80
C GLY A 348 17.95 -15.45 -6.56
N SER A 349 19.13 -14.94 -6.19
CA SER A 349 19.63 -13.61 -6.61
C SER A 349 20.91 -13.68 -7.45
N ASN A 350 21.30 -14.83 -7.97
CA ASN A 350 22.55 -14.99 -8.73
C ASN A 350 22.29 -15.22 -10.23
N CYS A 351 23.10 -14.57 -11.06
CA CYS A 351 23.17 -14.82 -12.50
C CYS A 351 24.63 -14.81 -13.00
N LYS A 352 24.86 -14.84 -14.33
CA LYS A 352 26.19 -14.78 -14.93
C LYS A 352 26.97 -13.49 -14.59
N VAL A 353 26.26 -12.40 -14.30
CA VAL A 353 26.87 -11.13 -13.87
C VAL A 353 26.85 -11.08 -12.34
N GLU A 354 28.03 -11.07 -11.73
CA GLU A 354 28.17 -11.06 -10.28
C GLU A 354 27.53 -9.82 -9.66
N GLY A 355 26.70 -10.02 -8.63
CA GLY A 355 26.00 -8.95 -7.94
C GLY A 355 24.74 -8.44 -8.65
N LEU A 356 24.42 -8.97 -9.80
CA LEU A 356 23.17 -8.67 -10.51
C LEU A 356 22.09 -9.68 -10.13
N ASP A 357 20.98 -9.18 -9.61
CA ASP A 357 19.80 -9.99 -9.31
C ASP A 357 18.91 -10.15 -10.56
N PRO A 358 18.66 -11.39 -11.04
CA PRO A 358 17.74 -11.63 -12.16
C PRO A 358 16.36 -11.01 -11.93
N LEU A 359 15.85 -11.06 -10.71
CA LEU A 359 14.55 -10.47 -10.35
C LEU A 359 14.52 -8.96 -10.62
N TRP A 360 15.62 -8.24 -10.31
CA TRP A 360 15.69 -6.82 -10.60
C TRP A 360 15.57 -6.54 -12.11
N ILE A 361 16.23 -7.36 -12.93
CA ILE A 361 16.17 -7.22 -14.42
C ILE A 361 14.76 -7.46 -14.91
N PHE A 362 14.12 -8.54 -14.47
CA PHE A 362 12.74 -8.81 -14.88
C PHE A 362 11.81 -7.69 -14.46
N ASN A 363 11.90 -7.19 -13.22
CA ASN A 363 11.09 -6.06 -12.76
C ASN A 363 11.29 -4.82 -13.63
N HIS A 364 12.56 -4.46 -13.88
CA HIS A 364 12.92 -3.30 -14.66
C HIS A 364 12.38 -3.35 -16.09
N PHE A 365 12.69 -4.43 -16.82
CA PHE A 365 12.31 -4.53 -18.22
C PHE A 365 10.83 -4.82 -18.41
N HIS A 366 10.19 -5.64 -17.58
CA HIS A 366 8.74 -5.84 -17.66
C HIS A 366 7.97 -4.54 -17.43
N TYR A 367 8.40 -3.74 -16.44
CA TYR A 367 7.78 -2.46 -16.18
C TYR A 367 7.92 -1.49 -17.37
N LEU A 368 9.13 -1.37 -17.92
CA LEU A 368 9.39 -0.48 -19.04
C LEU A 368 8.72 -0.98 -20.34
N ASP A 369 8.73 -2.29 -20.60
CA ASP A 369 8.07 -2.88 -21.74
C ASP A 369 6.54 -2.72 -21.68
N ASN A 370 5.95 -2.85 -20.50
CA ASN A 370 4.51 -2.66 -20.29
C ASN A 370 4.03 -1.24 -20.61
N LYS A 371 4.95 -0.26 -20.70
CA LYS A 371 4.66 1.12 -21.09
C LYS A 371 4.40 1.29 -22.60
N ARG A 372 4.64 0.26 -23.42
CA ARG A 372 4.31 0.31 -24.84
C ARG A 372 2.86 0.76 -25.02
N ASP A 373 2.55 1.35 -26.14
CA ASP A 373 1.22 1.82 -26.49
C ASP A 373 0.68 2.98 -25.59
N GLY A 374 1.55 3.59 -24.76
CA GLY A 374 1.25 4.78 -23.98
C GLY A 374 0.40 4.54 -22.74
N LYS A 375 0.13 3.28 -22.39
CA LYS A 375 -0.58 2.94 -21.14
C LYS A 375 0.30 3.18 -19.91
N ARG A 376 -0.33 3.33 -18.77
CA ARG A 376 0.34 3.42 -17.45
C ARG A 376 0.90 2.03 -17.10
N PRO A 377 2.23 1.91 -16.95
CA PRO A 377 2.86 0.61 -16.76
C PRO A 377 2.64 0.04 -15.37
N MET A 378 2.59 -1.28 -15.29
CA MET A 378 2.55 -2.02 -14.04
C MET A 378 3.22 -3.38 -14.22
N THR A 379 3.90 -3.87 -13.19
CA THR A 379 4.30 -5.26 -13.03
C THR A 379 3.68 -5.82 -11.76
N PHE A 380 3.64 -7.12 -11.63
CA PHE A 380 3.29 -7.79 -10.39
C PHE A 380 4.43 -8.77 -10.07
N SER A 381 5.30 -8.42 -9.11
CA SER A 381 6.56 -9.13 -8.89
C SER A 381 7.09 -8.91 -7.47
N ARG A 382 8.22 -9.55 -7.13
CA ARG A 382 8.80 -9.49 -5.78
C ARG A 382 9.73 -8.30 -5.59
N TYR A 383 10.05 -7.98 -4.34
CA TYR A 383 11.02 -6.94 -3.98
C TYR A 383 12.46 -7.36 -4.29
N ALA A 384 13.17 -6.57 -5.06
CA ALA A 384 14.54 -6.82 -5.53
C ALA A 384 15.57 -5.79 -4.98
N GLY A 385 15.33 -5.24 -3.80
CA GLY A 385 16.21 -4.26 -3.18
C GLY A 385 15.74 -2.81 -3.30
N PRO A 386 16.47 -1.85 -2.69
CA PRO A 386 16.16 -0.42 -2.74
C PRO A 386 16.01 0.08 -4.19
N GLY A 387 15.03 0.94 -4.44
CA GLY A 387 14.69 1.40 -5.79
C GLY A 387 13.60 0.58 -6.48
N SER A 388 13.20 -0.59 -5.95
CA SER A 388 12.12 -1.43 -6.51
C SER A 388 10.75 -0.75 -6.51
N HIS A 389 10.53 0.27 -5.70
CA HIS A 389 9.30 1.06 -5.68
C HIS A 389 8.97 1.72 -7.03
N ARG A 390 9.96 1.85 -7.92
CA ARG A 390 9.76 2.35 -9.29
C ARG A 390 9.03 1.37 -10.19
N TYR A 391 8.91 0.12 -9.79
CA TYR A 391 8.33 -0.99 -10.56
C TYR A 391 7.20 -1.68 -9.78
N PRO A 392 6.11 -0.93 -9.41
CA PRO A 392 5.01 -1.55 -8.68
C PRO A 392 4.25 -2.54 -9.57
N ILE A 393 3.68 -3.56 -8.97
CA ILE A 393 3.28 -3.84 -7.59
C ILE A 393 4.16 -4.95 -7.02
N GLY A 394 4.36 -4.95 -5.70
CA GLY A 394 5.05 -6.01 -4.98
C GLY A 394 4.15 -7.23 -4.70
N PHE A 395 4.68 -8.43 -4.88
CA PHE A 395 4.11 -9.69 -4.46
C PHE A 395 4.94 -10.26 -3.32
N SER A 396 4.34 -10.51 -2.14
CA SER A 396 5.12 -10.88 -0.96
C SER A 396 5.46 -12.38 -0.86
N GLY A 397 4.75 -13.25 -1.57
CA GLY A 397 5.00 -14.70 -1.55
C GLY A 397 4.00 -15.51 -0.73
N ASP A 398 4.25 -16.82 -0.64
CA ASP A 398 3.34 -17.86 -0.19
C ASP A 398 3.40 -18.06 1.33
N THR A 399 2.60 -17.30 2.09
CA THR A 399 2.56 -17.38 3.55
C THR A 399 1.66 -18.51 4.07
N HIS A 400 1.91 -18.94 5.32
CA HIS A 400 1.04 -19.89 6.01
C HIS A 400 -0.31 -19.25 6.39
N ILE A 401 -1.35 -20.10 6.46
CA ILE A 401 -2.71 -19.71 6.91
C ILE A 401 -2.76 -19.81 8.43
N THR A 402 -2.27 -18.78 9.11
CA THR A 402 -2.20 -18.72 10.58
C THR A 402 -2.48 -17.32 11.10
N TRP A 403 -2.86 -17.22 12.37
CA TRP A 403 -3.05 -15.94 13.07
C TRP A 403 -1.73 -15.19 13.22
N GLU A 404 -0.62 -15.90 13.40
CA GLU A 404 0.73 -15.34 13.48
C GLU A 404 1.13 -14.65 12.18
N SER A 405 0.80 -15.25 11.04
CA SER A 405 1.02 -14.65 9.73
C SER A 405 0.14 -13.41 9.52
N LEU A 406 -1.14 -13.46 9.92
CA LEU A 406 -2.00 -12.27 9.87
C LEU A 406 -1.46 -11.16 10.78
N ASP A 407 -0.99 -11.47 11.99
CA ASP A 407 -0.47 -10.45 12.92
C ASP A 407 0.78 -9.76 12.37
N PHE A 408 1.59 -10.45 11.57
CA PHE A 408 2.78 -9.87 10.97
C PHE A 408 2.48 -8.97 9.76
N GLN A 409 1.42 -9.21 9.00
CA GLN A 409 1.15 -8.50 7.74
C GLN A 409 1.01 -6.97 7.88
N PRO A 410 0.29 -6.40 8.86
CA PRO A 410 0.22 -4.95 9.00
C PRO A 410 1.59 -4.32 9.29
N TYR A 411 2.37 -4.93 10.16
CA TYR A 411 3.73 -4.48 10.48
C TYR A 411 4.65 -4.56 9.26
N PHE A 412 4.67 -5.70 8.56
CA PHE A 412 5.44 -5.89 7.33
C PHE A 412 5.11 -4.84 6.26
N THR A 413 3.81 -4.53 6.09
CA THR A 413 3.36 -3.55 5.10
C THR A 413 3.74 -2.12 5.49
N THR A 414 3.67 -1.78 6.78
CA THR A 414 4.02 -0.45 7.26
C THR A 414 5.52 -0.19 7.21
N THR A 415 6.34 -1.12 7.66
CA THR A 415 7.81 -0.97 7.63
C THR A 415 8.37 -0.91 6.22
N ALA A 416 7.72 -1.54 5.23
CA ALA A 416 8.12 -1.46 3.84
C ALA A 416 8.18 -0.02 3.31
N THR A 417 7.35 0.87 3.85
CA THR A 417 7.36 2.28 3.47
C THR A 417 8.63 3.02 3.94
N ASN A 418 9.34 2.52 4.96
CA ASN A 418 10.61 3.07 5.41
C ASN A 418 11.75 2.94 4.36
N ILE A 419 11.54 2.11 3.33
CA ILE A 419 12.40 1.98 2.15
C ILE A 419 11.65 2.36 0.86
N GLY A 420 10.56 3.10 1.01
CA GLY A 420 9.76 3.60 -0.10
C GLY A 420 8.87 2.56 -0.80
N TYR A 421 8.81 1.31 -0.33
CA TYR A 421 8.10 0.22 -1.02
C TYR A 421 6.65 0.07 -0.53
N GLY A 422 5.76 0.99 -0.95
CA GLY A 422 4.41 1.15 -0.41
C GLY A 422 3.31 0.29 -1.06
N TRP A 423 3.54 -0.32 -2.25
CA TRP A 423 2.51 -1.05 -3.00
C TRP A 423 2.68 -2.56 -2.90
N TRP A 424 2.58 -3.11 -1.69
CA TRP A 424 2.58 -4.55 -1.46
C TRP A 424 1.22 -5.21 -1.73
N SER A 425 1.25 -6.34 -2.41
CA SER A 425 0.17 -7.33 -2.47
C SER A 425 0.62 -8.57 -1.72
N HIS A 426 0.03 -8.84 -0.58
CA HIS A 426 0.19 -10.10 0.13
C HIS A 426 -0.95 -11.07 -0.20
N ASP A 427 -0.82 -12.35 0.13
CA ASP A 427 -1.84 -13.36 -0.05
C ASP A 427 -2.91 -13.22 1.03
N ILE A 428 -4.00 -12.49 0.71
CA ILE A 428 -5.07 -12.24 1.67
C ILE A 428 -5.83 -13.55 1.95
N GLY A 429 -5.82 -13.93 3.23
CA GLY A 429 -6.30 -15.19 3.74
C GLY A 429 -5.23 -16.28 3.89
N GLY A 430 -3.97 -15.98 3.55
CA GLY A 430 -2.84 -16.91 3.52
C GLY A 430 -2.88 -17.89 2.36
N HIS A 431 -1.73 -18.38 1.93
CA HIS A 431 -1.60 -19.22 0.73
C HIS A 431 -1.76 -20.71 1.03
N MET A 432 -0.95 -21.25 1.94
CA MET A 432 -0.81 -22.69 2.14
C MET A 432 -0.70 -23.08 3.60
N LEU A 433 -0.72 -24.38 3.86
CA LEU A 433 -0.67 -24.99 5.17
C LEU A 433 -1.77 -24.48 6.12
N GLY A 434 -1.67 -24.73 7.41
CA GLY A 434 -2.71 -24.35 8.36
C GLY A 434 -4.00 -25.16 8.18
N TYR A 435 -5.14 -24.53 8.48
CA TYR A 435 -6.46 -25.14 8.40
C TYR A 435 -7.52 -24.09 8.04
N LYS A 436 -8.71 -24.54 7.66
CA LYS A 436 -9.83 -23.65 7.38
C LYS A 436 -10.33 -23.02 8.68
N ASP A 437 -10.01 -21.77 8.89
CA ASP A 437 -10.50 -20.92 9.98
C ASP A 437 -11.37 -19.81 9.39
N ASP A 438 -12.67 -19.88 9.66
CA ASP A 438 -13.67 -18.96 9.14
C ASP A 438 -13.42 -17.52 9.65
N GLU A 439 -13.08 -17.38 10.94
CA GLU A 439 -12.82 -16.06 11.52
C GLU A 439 -11.51 -15.46 11.01
N LEU A 440 -10.44 -16.24 10.98
CA LEU A 440 -9.16 -15.80 10.41
C LEU A 440 -9.33 -15.26 8.99
N THR A 441 -10.09 -15.99 8.16
CA THR A 441 -10.34 -15.57 6.76
C THR A 441 -11.13 -14.27 6.69
N ALA A 442 -12.17 -14.10 7.52
CA ALA A 442 -12.92 -12.84 7.61
C ALA A 442 -12.04 -11.68 8.06
N ARG A 443 -11.25 -11.85 9.14
CA ARG A 443 -10.35 -10.80 9.67
C ARG A 443 -9.26 -10.43 8.67
N TRP A 444 -8.71 -11.40 7.97
CA TRP A 444 -7.71 -11.14 6.94
C TRP A 444 -8.29 -10.38 5.73
N THR A 445 -9.52 -10.73 5.34
CA THR A 445 -10.24 -9.98 4.28
C THR A 445 -10.54 -8.55 4.73
N GLN A 446 -11.00 -8.35 5.96
CA GLN A 446 -11.24 -7.02 6.53
C GLN A 446 -9.96 -6.17 6.62
N TYR A 447 -8.83 -6.76 7.01
CA TYR A 447 -7.53 -6.09 6.93
C TYR A 447 -7.14 -5.83 5.46
N GLY A 448 -7.38 -6.79 4.59
CA GLY A 448 -7.02 -6.72 3.17
C GLY A 448 -7.58 -5.51 2.45
N ILE A 449 -8.80 -5.08 2.75
CA ILE A 449 -9.39 -3.88 2.12
C ILE A 449 -8.72 -2.58 2.56
N PHE A 450 -8.00 -2.58 3.68
CA PHE A 450 -7.14 -1.49 4.16
C PHE A 450 -5.65 -1.78 3.96
N SER A 451 -5.31 -2.72 3.10
CA SER A 451 -3.95 -2.93 2.59
C SER A 451 -3.77 -2.25 1.23
N PRO A 452 -2.55 -2.08 0.72
CA PRO A 452 -2.34 -1.35 -0.54
C PRO A 452 -3.08 -2.00 -1.72
N ILE A 453 -2.96 -3.31 -1.89
CA ILE A 453 -3.62 -4.09 -2.96
C ILE A 453 -4.51 -5.15 -2.33
N MET A 454 -5.77 -5.18 -2.77
CA MET A 454 -6.76 -6.15 -2.31
C MET A 454 -6.80 -7.35 -3.26
N ARG A 455 -5.99 -8.37 -2.98
CA ARG A 455 -5.93 -9.61 -3.76
C ARG A 455 -6.19 -10.83 -2.87
N LEU A 456 -7.32 -11.49 -3.07
CA LEU A 456 -7.56 -12.81 -2.50
C LEU A 456 -6.69 -13.82 -3.25
N HIS A 457 -5.95 -14.65 -2.50
CA HIS A 457 -5.13 -15.70 -3.11
C HIS A 457 -5.08 -16.95 -2.23
N SER A 458 -4.86 -18.10 -2.86
CA SER A 458 -4.73 -19.39 -2.17
C SER A 458 -4.07 -20.45 -3.05
N SER A 459 -3.64 -21.55 -2.42
CA SER A 459 -3.02 -22.70 -3.09
C SER A 459 -4.01 -23.51 -3.92
N CYS A 460 -3.48 -24.55 -4.61
CA CYS A 460 -4.21 -25.50 -5.44
C CYS A 460 -5.13 -26.47 -4.66
N SER A 461 -5.11 -26.45 -3.33
CA SER A 461 -5.97 -27.32 -2.53
C SER A 461 -7.46 -27.05 -2.81
N GLU A 462 -8.24 -28.09 -3.07
CA GLU A 462 -9.70 -28.00 -3.24
C GLU A 462 -10.41 -27.39 -2.03
N PHE A 463 -9.81 -27.51 -0.83
CA PHE A 463 -10.36 -27.07 0.45
C PHE A 463 -9.98 -25.65 0.82
N ASN A 464 -9.06 -25.00 0.07
CA ASN A 464 -8.49 -23.71 0.40
C ASN A 464 -9.03 -22.56 -0.49
N GLY A 465 -10.27 -22.64 -0.94
CA GLY A 465 -10.89 -21.54 -1.71
C GLY A 465 -11.24 -20.36 -0.81
N LYS A 466 -11.13 -19.13 -1.38
CA LYS A 466 -11.46 -17.87 -0.70
C LYS A 466 -12.79 -17.28 -1.17
N GLU A 467 -13.59 -18.04 -1.88
CA GLU A 467 -14.92 -17.63 -2.28
C GLU A 467 -15.81 -17.48 -1.04
N PRO A 468 -16.46 -16.32 -0.80
CA PRO A 468 -17.20 -16.06 0.45
C PRO A 468 -18.25 -17.12 0.78
N TRP A 469 -18.97 -17.65 -0.22
CA TRP A 469 -20.00 -18.67 -0.06
C TRP A 469 -19.49 -20.07 0.35
N ARG A 470 -18.18 -20.27 0.46
CA ARG A 470 -17.58 -21.51 1.01
C ARG A 470 -17.49 -21.51 2.54
N PHE A 471 -17.79 -20.37 3.17
CA PHE A 471 -17.69 -20.18 4.62
C PHE A 471 -19.05 -20.15 5.30
N LYS A 472 -19.06 -20.14 6.63
CA LYS A 472 -20.27 -19.92 7.42
C LYS A 472 -20.86 -18.55 7.09
N LYS A 473 -22.18 -18.40 7.29
CA LYS A 473 -22.94 -17.22 6.88
C LYS A 473 -22.38 -15.90 7.43
N GLU A 474 -21.98 -15.88 8.70
CA GLU A 474 -21.37 -14.71 9.35
C GLU A 474 -20.07 -14.27 8.64
N THR A 475 -19.22 -15.24 8.27
CA THR A 475 -17.98 -15.00 7.53
C THR A 475 -18.26 -14.57 6.08
N GLU A 476 -19.20 -15.24 5.40
CA GLU A 476 -19.64 -14.86 4.06
C GLU A 476 -20.07 -13.39 4.03
N GLU A 477 -20.95 -12.98 4.94
CA GLU A 477 -21.44 -11.60 5.05
C GLU A 477 -20.32 -10.59 5.33
N ALA A 478 -19.40 -10.93 6.23
CA ALA A 478 -18.25 -10.07 6.55
C ALA A 478 -17.31 -9.88 5.35
N MET A 479 -17.01 -10.98 4.62
CA MET A 479 -16.17 -10.92 3.42
C MET A 479 -16.84 -10.14 2.28
N GLU A 480 -18.13 -10.41 2.01
CA GLU A 480 -18.88 -9.70 0.97
C GLU A 480 -18.97 -8.20 1.23
N ALA A 481 -19.24 -7.81 2.49
CA ALA A 481 -19.29 -6.41 2.89
C ALA A 481 -17.93 -5.72 2.72
N ALA A 482 -16.84 -6.39 3.12
CA ALA A 482 -15.48 -5.88 2.97
C ALA A 482 -15.11 -5.68 1.49
N LEU A 483 -15.35 -6.67 0.64
CA LEU A 483 -15.03 -6.59 -0.79
C LEU A 483 -15.80 -5.46 -1.50
N ARG A 484 -17.10 -5.27 -1.18
CA ARG A 484 -17.87 -4.15 -1.70
C ARG A 484 -17.34 -2.80 -1.19
N GLN A 485 -16.98 -2.73 0.09
CA GLN A 485 -16.42 -1.50 0.68
C GLN A 485 -15.10 -1.09 0.02
N ARG A 486 -14.21 -2.04 -0.35
CA ARG A 486 -12.98 -1.72 -1.07
C ARG A 486 -13.27 -0.91 -2.33
N HIS A 487 -14.27 -1.32 -3.10
CA HIS A 487 -14.65 -0.63 -4.32
C HIS A 487 -15.29 0.74 -4.05
N CYS A 488 -16.09 0.87 -3.00
CA CYS A 488 -16.58 2.20 -2.59
C CYS A 488 -15.44 3.18 -2.31
N MET A 489 -14.31 2.72 -1.75
CA MET A 489 -13.18 3.58 -1.40
C MET A 489 -12.29 3.95 -2.60
N ILE A 490 -12.52 3.45 -3.81
CA ILE A 490 -11.61 3.71 -4.95
C ILE A 490 -11.37 5.20 -5.24
N PRO A 491 -12.35 6.12 -5.20
CA PRO A 491 -12.07 7.55 -5.37
C PRO A 491 -11.08 8.10 -4.34
N TYR A 492 -11.21 7.68 -3.09
CA TYR A 492 -10.24 7.99 -2.03
C TYR A 492 -8.86 7.37 -2.30
N LEU A 493 -8.83 6.07 -2.59
CA LEU A 493 -7.59 5.34 -2.86
C LEU A 493 -6.84 5.89 -4.07
N TYR A 494 -7.57 6.29 -5.11
CA TYR A 494 -6.97 6.86 -6.31
C TYR A 494 -6.37 8.24 -6.06
N THR A 495 -7.02 9.04 -5.22
CA THR A 495 -6.45 10.30 -4.73
C THR A 495 -5.17 10.05 -3.90
N MET A 496 -5.16 9.03 -3.05
CA MET A 496 -3.96 8.66 -2.27
C MET A 496 -2.84 8.08 -3.16
N ASN A 497 -3.18 7.40 -4.24
CA ASN A 497 -2.23 6.96 -5.25
C ASN A 497 -1.54 8.17 -5.93
N TYR A 498 -2.29 9.22 -6.27
CA TYR A 498 -1.71 10.47 -6.76
C TYR A 498 -0.84 11.15 -5.69
N ARG A 499 -1.30 11.20 -4.43
CA ARG A 499 -0.53 11.75 -3.31
C ARG A 499 0.82 11.01 -3.15
N SER A 500 0.83 9.69 -3.33
CA SER A 500 2.07 8.89 -3.29
C SER A 500 3.07 9.31 -4.37
N TYR A 501 2.59 9.62 -5.57
CA TYR A 501 3.42 10.13 -6.67
C TYR A 501 3.81 11.61 -6.50
N ALA A 502 2.83 12.47 -6.20
CA ALA A 502 3.03 13.93 -6.19
C ALA A 502 3.81 14.40 -4.95
N GLU A 503 3.46 13.87 -3.78
CA GLU A 503 3.95 14.32 -2.46
C GLU A 503 4.96 13.36 -1.83
N ASN A 504 5.25 12.22 -2.48
CA ASN A 504 6.13 11.17 -1.93
C ASN A 504 5.62 10.59 -0.59
N MET A 505 4.31 10.58 -0.38
CA MET A 505 3.67 10.06 0.83
C MET A 505 2.94 8.75 0.52
N PRO A 506 3.36 7.61 1.06
CA PRO A 506 2.73 6.31 0.77
C PRO A 506 1.28 6.25 1.28
N LEU A 507 0.48 5.31 0.74
CA LEU A 507 -0.88 5.06 1.21
C LEU A 507 -0.89 4.59 2.67
N ILE A 508 0.08 3.75 3.05
CA ILE A 508 0.24 3.23 4.41
C ILE A 508 1.34 4.02 5.10
N GLU A 509 1.01 4.69 6.20
CA GLU A 509 1.97 5.46 6.98
C GLU A 509 2.01 4.91 8.43
N PRO A 510 3.17 4.43 8.92
CA PRO A 510 3.31 4.08 10.33
C PRO A 510 2.98 5.28 11.23
N MET A 511 2.45 5.03 12.43
CA MET A 511 2.05 6.09 13.37
C MET A 511 3.19 7.07 13.67
N TYR A 512 4.45 6.62 13.68
CA TYR A 512 5.60 7.46 13.98
C TYR A 512 5.98 8.46 12.87
N TYR A 513 5.40 8.39 11.67
CA TYR A 513 5.60 9.44 10.65
C TYR A 513 4.95 10.76 11.06
N GLU A 514 3.78 10.70 11.71
CA GLU A 514 3.07 11.86 12.21
C GLU A 514 3.46 12.23 13.65
N TYR A 515 3.86 11.22 14.45
CA TYR A 515 4.10 11.38 15.89
C TYR A 515 5.45 10.76 16.30
N PRO A 516 6.57 11.27 15.76
CA PRO A 516 7.88 10.68 15.99
C PRO A 516 8.37 10.79 17.45
N GLU A 517 7.86 11.76 18.22
CA GLU A 517 8.26 12.00 19.61
C GLU A 517 7.40 11.21 20.61
N ASN A 518 6.33 10.56 20.15
CA ASN A 518 5.44 9.79 21.02
C ASN A 518 5.89 8.33 21.12
N ALA A 519 6.18 7.84 22.30
CA ALA A 519 6.59 6.45 22.52
C ALA A 519 5.51 5.46 22.07
N GLU A 520 4.25 5.81 22.29
CA GLU A 520 3.08 5.01 21.93
C GLU A 520 2.99 4.73 20.41
N ALA A 521 3.46 5.66 19.58
CA ALA A 521 3.50 5.48 18.12
C ALA A 521 4.36 4.30 17.67
N TYR A 522 5.33 3.89 18.49
CA TYR A 522 6.21 2.73 18.25
C TYR A 522 5.73 1.46 18.95
N GLU A 523 4.80 1.57 19.90
CA GLU A 523 4.24 0.43 20.64
C GLU A 523 3.08 -0.25 19.89
N VAL A 524 2.37 0.49 19.02
CA VAL A 524 1.22 -0.01 18.26
C VAL A 524 1.66 -0.43 16.86
N LYS A 525 2.51 -1.46 16.76
CA LYS A 525 3.16 -1.88 15.51
C LYS A 525 2.20 -2.15 14.35
N ASN A 526 0.98 -2.60 14.63
CA ASN A 526 -0.04 -2.96 13.64
C ASN A 526 -1.01 -1.83 13.31
N GLN A 527 -0.92 -0.69 13.99
CA GLN A 527 -1.74 0.49 13.74
C GLN A 527 -1.03 1.43 12.77
N TYR A 528 -1.78 2.01 11.83
CA TYR A 528 -1.22 2.87 10.80
C TYR A 528 -2.26 3.88 10.29
N PHE A 529 -1.78 4.93 9.64
CA PHE A 529 -2.62 5.79 8.83
C PHE A 529 -2.80 5.18 7.44
N PHE A 530 -4.04 5.16 6.98
CA PHE A 530 -4.45 4.73 5.65
C PHE A 530 -4.81 5.95 4.82
N GLY A 531 -3.82 6.50 4.14
CA GLY A 531 -3.89 7.81 3.51
C GLY A 531 -4.05 8.95 4.52
N SER A 532 -4.66 10.06 4.09
CA SER A 532 -4.74 11.30 4.86
C SER A 532 -5.91 11.38 5.84
N GLN A 533 -6.92 10.49 5.75
CA GLN A 533 -8.19 10.65 6.47
C GLN A 533 -8.50 9.53 7.46
N LEU A 534 -7.85 8.38 7.36
CA LEU A 534 -8.19 7.19 8.16
C LEU A 534 -7.01 6.69 8.98
N MET A 535 -7.31 6.17 10.17
CA MET A 535 -6.40 5.41 11.03
C MET A 535 -6.97 4.01 11.20
N VAL A 536 -6.16 2.99 11.00
CA VAL A 536 -6.58 1.58 11.00
C VAL A 536 -5.81 0.81 12.05
N ALA A 537 -6.51 0.01 12.84
CA ALA A 537 -5.93 -0.92 13.81
C ALA A 537 -6.54 -2.32 13.57
N PRO A 538 -5.95 -3.14 12.70
CA PRO A 538 -6.53 -4.43 12.35
C PRO A 538 -6.70 -5.37 13.53
N VAL A 539 -7.74 -6.21 13.49
CA VAL A 539 -7.90 -7.32 14.42
C VAL A 539 -7.07 -8.50 13.93
N THR A 540 -6.06 -8.88 14.70
CA THR A 540 -5.11 -9.95 14.38
C THR A 540 -5.14 -11.11 15.36
N THR A 541 -6.18 -11.17 16.21
CA THR A 541 -6.43 -12.22 17.19
C THR A 541 -7.86 -12.71 17.10
N PRO A 542 -8.13 -13.99 17.44
CA PRO A 542 -9.50 -14.51 17.42
C PRO A 542 -10.38 -13.86 18.48
N ARG A 543 -11.70 -13.98 18.29
CA ARG A 543 -12.70 -13.52 19.25
C ARG A 543 -12.57 -14.23 20.60
N ILE A 544 -12.84 -13.49 21.65
CA ILE A 544 -12.89 -13.96 23.02
C ILE A 544 -14.11 -14.87 23.17
N LYS A 545 -13.86 -16.10 23.59
CA LYS A 545 -14.92 -17.11 23.77
C LYS A 545 -15.97 -16.60 24.75
N GLY A 546 -17.22 -16.70 24.36
CA GLY A 546 -18.37 -16.28 25.16
C GLY A 546 -18.69 -14.79 25.09
N LEU A 547 -17.75 -13.93 24.65
CA LEU A 547 -18.04 -12.50 24.44
C LEU A 547 -18.34 -12.18 22.99
N ASN A 548 -17.93 -13.03 22.04
CA ASN A 548 -18.11 -12.89 20.59
C ASN A 548 -17.48 -11.62 19.99
N VAL A 549 -16.49 -11.05 20.66
CA VAL A 549 -15.70 -9.89 20.22
C VAL A 549 -14.22 -10.20 20.30
N ALA A 550 -13.45 -9.70 19.35
CA ALA A 550 -11.98 -9.70 19.38
C ALA A 550 -11.48 -8.32 19.83
N LYS A 551 -10.32 -8.28 20.48
CA LYS A 551 -9.74 -7.03 20.98
C LYS A 551 -8.51 -6.60 20.20
N THR A 552 -8.31 -5.30 20.15
CA THR A 552 -7.12 -4.65 19.58
C THR A 552 -6.69 -3.48 20.45
N LYS A 553 -5.40 -3.37 20.71
CA LYS A 553 -4.83 -2.20 21.41
C LYS A 553 -4.72 -1.05 20.42
N VAL A 554 -5.30 0.09 20.74
CA VAL A 554 -5.30 1.30 19.92
C VAL A 554 -4.74 2.47 20.68
N TRP A 555 -3.82 3.18 20.09
CA TRP A 555 -3.42 4.49 20.55
C TRP A 555 -4.17 5.56 19.76
N PHE A 556 -4.93 6.39 20.48
CA PHE A 556 -5.58 7.56 19.91
C PHE A 556 -4.70 8.78 20.17
N PRO A 557 -4.07 9.38 19.17
CA PRO A 557 -3.43 10.67 19.29
C PRO A 557 -4.41 11.75 19.77
N GLU A 558 -3.91 12.88 20.27
CA GLU A 558 -4.77 13.99 20.74
C GLU A 558 -5.80 14.41 19.67
N GLY A 559 -7.00 14.75 20.11
CA GLY A 559 -8.13 15.13 19.28
C GLY A 559 -9.31 14.18 19.43
N ILE A 560 -10.24 14.26 18.50
CA ILE A 560 -11.47 13.47 18.49
C ILE A 560 -11.42 12.53 17.30
N TRP A 561 -11.83 11.28 17.51
CA TRP A 561 -11.82 10.21 16.53
C TRP A 561 -13.20 9.56 16.42
N TYR A 562 -13.57 9.15 15.23
CA TYR A 562 -14.86 8.51 14.95
C TYR A 562 -14.63 7.15 14.30
N ASP A 563 -15.11 6.09 14.93
CA ASP A 563 -15.15 4.78 14.27
C ASP A 563 -16.11 4.84 13.09
N ILE A 564 -15.61 4.50 11.89
CA ILE A 564 -16.38 4.66 10.64
C ILE A 564 -17.51 3.65 10.49
N TYR A 565 -17.49 2.54 11.24
CA TYR A 565 -18.49 1.49 11.24
C TYR A 565 -19.55 1.68 12.32
N THR A 566 -19.08 1.82 13.56
CA THR A 566 -19.97 1.90 14.72
C THR A 566 -20.45 3.31 14.99
N GLY A 567 -19.83 4.33 14.41
CA GLY A 567 -20.08 5.73 14.70
C GLY A 567 -19.73 6.14 16.14
N MET A 568 -18.98 5.32 16.89
CA MET A 568 -18.49 5.72 18.22
C MET A 568 -17.51 6.87 18.12
N ARG A 569 -17.64 7.81 19.04
CA ARG A 569 -16.74 8.95 19.22
C ARG A 569 -15.77 8.62 20.34
N TYR A 570 -14.48 8.82 20.09
CA TYR A 570 -13.40 8.60 21.06
C TYR A 570 -12.67 9.89 21.34
N ASP A 571 -12.41 10.15 22.60
CA ASP A 571 -11.48 11.19 23.02
C ASP A 571 -10.05 10.65 22.91
N GLY A 572 -9.16 11.40 22.25
CA GLY A 572 -7.76 11.05 22.06
C GLY A 572 -6.86 11.35 23.27
N GLY A 573 -5.53 11.30 23.04
CA GLY A 573 -4.50 11.46 24.07
C GLY A 573 -4.35 10.22 24.97
N ARG A 574 -4.70 9.03 24.48
CA ARG A 574 -4.68 7.80 25.31
C ARG A 574 -4.54 6.51 24.53
N MET A 575 -4.10 5.48 25.22
CA MET A 575 -4.15 4.09 24.80
C MET A 575 -5.43 3.43 25.30
N LEU A 576 -6.11 2.64 24.46
CA LEU A 576 -7.32 1.92 24.81
C LEU A 576 -7.35 0.54 24.15
N GLU A 577 -7.85 -0.47 24.83
CA GLU A 577 -8.29 -1.72 24.21
C GLU A 577 -9.67 -1.50 23.62
N VAL A 578 -9.85 -1.79 22.34
CA VAL A 578 -11.12 -1.71 21.62
C VAL A 578 -11.57 -3.10 21.17
N TYR A 579 -12.87 -3.31 21.11
CA TYR A 579 -13.47 -4.62 20.89
C TYR A 579 -14.43 -4.58 19.72
N ARG A 580 -14.29 -5.55 18.79
CA ARG A 580 -15.16 -5.65 17.60
C ARG A 580 -15.64 -7.10 17.40
N ASP A 581 -16.93 -7.21 17.12
CA ASP A 581 -17.49 -8.45 16.61
C ASP A 581 -16.98 -8.75 15.18
N LEU A 582 -17.49 -9.77 14.51
CA LEU A 582 -16.99 -10.14 13.19
C LEU A 582 -17.47 -9.20 12.06
N SER A 583 -18.37 -8.27 12.32
CA SER A 583 -18.89 -7.37 11.29
C SER A 583 -17.91 -6.26 10.88
N SER A 584 -16.91 -5.95 11.73
CA SER A 584 -15.99 -4.83 11.49
C SER A 584 -14.62 -5.00 12.16
N ILE A 585 -13.69 -4.14 11.77
CA ILE A 585 -12.40 -3.89 12.44
C ILE A 585 -12.32 -2.44 12.88
N PRO A 586 -11.46 -2.07 13.84
CA PRO A 586 -11.25 -0.69 14.26
C PRO A 586 -10.67 0.17 13.14
N VAL A 587 -11.46 1.08 12.60
CA VAL A 587 -11.05 2.09 11.61
C VAL A 587 -11.64 3.43 12.01
N PHE A 588 -10.80 4.44 12.13
CA PHE A 588 -11.17 5.73 12.68
C PHE A 588 -10.90 6.87 11.69
N ALA A 589 -11.88 7.76 11.55
CA ALA A 589 -11.67 9.06 10.92
C ALA A 589 -11.44 10.11 12.01
N LYS A 590 -10.52 11.04 11.77
CA LYS A 590 -10.33 12.19 12.64
C LYS A 590 -11.51 13.16 12.55
N ALA A 591 -11.81 13.91 13.60
CA ALA A 591 -12.75 15.02 13.52
C ALA A 591 -12.35 15.98 12.38
N GLY A 592 -13.30 16.44 11.60
CA GLY A 592 -13.06 17.18 10.35
C GLY A 592 -12.76 16.30 9.13
N GLY A 593 -12.59 14.99 9.29
CA GLY A 593 -12.29 14.08 8.19
C GLY A 593 -13.31 14.13 7.05
N ILE A 594 -12.84 14.03 5.81
CA ILE A 594 -13.65 14.03 4.59
C ILE A 594 -13.25 12.81 3.78
N LEU A 595 -14.18 11.88 3.56
CA LEU A 595 -13.92 10.65 2.84
C LEU A 595 -14.76 10.60 1.56
N ALA A 596 -14.11 10.74 0.40
CA ALA A 596 -14.75 10.65 -0.90
C ALA A 596 -14.82 9.19 -1.39
N CYS A 597 -16.01 8.69 -1.68
CA CYS A 597 -16.28 7.31 -2.05
C CYS A 597 -17.18 7.23 -3.29
N ALA A 598 -17.18 6.09 -3.97
CA ALA A 598 -18.25 5.72 -4.89
C ALA A 598 -19.52 5.39 -4.11
N ASP A 599 -20.70 5.53 -4.74
CA ASP A 599 -21.96 5.15 -4.11
C ASP A 599 -22.12 3.63 -4.10
N ALA A 600 -22.42 3.07 -2.93
CA ALA A 600 -22.60 1.63 -2.74
C ALA A 600 -23.81 1.08 -3.53
N ASP A 601 -24.82 1.91 -3.78
CA ASP A 601 -26.03 1.52 -4.51
C ASP A 601 -25.81 1.39 -6.04
N GLU A 602 -24.70 1.99 -6.54
CA GLU A 602 -24.34 1.98 -7.97
C GLU A 602 -23.10 1.11 -8.26
N LEU A 603 -22.72 0.28 -7.32
CA LEU A 603 -21.50 -0.49 -7.38
C LEU A 603 -21.62 -1.68 -8.35
N ASP A 604 -20.86 -1.64 -9.44
CA ASP A 604 -20.58 -2.80 -10.29
C ASP A 604 -19.08 -2.82 -10.69
N ALA A 605 -18.60 -3.93 -11.24
CA ALA A 605 -17.21 -4.06 -11.65
C ALA A 605 -16.79 -3.03 -12.71
N ARG A 606 -17.72 -2.54 -13.52
CA ARG A 606 -17.47 -1.59 -14.61
C ARG A 606 -17.46 -0.14 -14.15
N SER A 607 -18.17 0.18 -13.08
CA SER A 607 -18.31 1.55 -12.57
C SER A 607 -17.02 2.07 -11.93
N VAL A 608 -16.18 1.19 -11.38
CA VAL A 608 -14.99 1.58 -10.59
C VAL A 608 -13.76 1.93 -11.42
N ILE A 609 -13.74 1.56 -12.68
CA ILE A 609 -12.63 1.89 -13.60
C ILE A 609 -12.80 3.26 -14.29
N LYS A 610 -13.83 4.00 -13.95
CA LYS A 610 -14.10 5.37 -14.44
C LYS A 610 -14.31 6.36 -13.29
N ASN A 611 -14.22 7.64 -13.61
CA ASN A 611 -14.59 8.69 -12.66
C ASN A 611 -16.09 8.64 -12.39
N PRO A 612 -16.56 8.65 -11.11
CA PRO A 612 -17.93 8.36 -10.76
C PRO A 612 -18.91 9.47 -11.17
N ASP A 613 -20.09 9.07 -11.66
CA ASP A 613 -21.25 9.96 -11.90
C ASP A 613 -21.93 10.34 -10.58
N VAL A 614 -21.92 9.44 -9.59
CA VAL A 614 -22.39 9.67 -8.22
C VAL A 614 -21.24 9.57 -7.25
N LEU A 615 -20.94 10.65 -6.53
CA LEU A 615 -19.87 10.71 -5.52
C LEU A 615 -20.50 10.78 -4.13
N CYS A 616 -20.21 9.78 -3.29
CA CYS A 616 -20.57 9.75 -1.88
C CYS A 616 -19.47 10.38 -1.04
N VAL A 617 -19.77 11.43 -0.28
CA VAL A 617 -18.79 12.13 0.57
C VAL A 617 -19.23 12.06 2.01
N ARG A 618 -18.45 11.39 2.85
CA ARG A 618 -18.69 11.34 4.30
C ARG A 618 -17.93 12.47 4.99
N VAL A 619 -18.59 13.21 5.87
CA VAL A 619 -18.04 14.37 6.59
C VAL A 619 -18.19 14.14 8.09
N PHE A 620 -17.07 14.17 8.82
CA PHE A 620 -17.04 13.98 10.27
C PHE A 620 -17.00 15.33 10.99
N PRO A 621 -17.82 15.55 12.04
CA PRO A 621 -17.96 16.86 12.68
C PRO A 621 -16.81 17.21 13.64
N GLU A 622 -16.96 18.33 14.36
CA GLU A 622 -16.19 18.80 15.53
C GLU A 622 -14.79 19.40 15.26
N ALA A 623 -14.27 19.35 14.04
CA ALA A 623 -13.06 20.09 13.63
C ALA A 623 -13.15 20.53 12.17
N ASP A 624 -12.35 21.52 11.80
CA ASP A 624 -12.18 21.91 10.41
C ASP A 624 -11.44 20.79 9.65
N GLY A 625 -11.76 20.64 8.36
CA GLY A 625 -11.14 19.64 7.52
C GLY A 625 -11.11 20.01 6.06
N GLU A 626 -10.18 19.36 5.34
CA GLU A 626 -10.05 19.53 3.90
C GLU A 626 -9.65 18.21 3.23
N PHE A 627 -10.06 18.08 1.97
CA PHE A 627 -9.69 16.98 1.10
C PHE A 627 -9.71 17.48 -0.35
N GLU A 628 -8.72 17.11 -1.13
CA GLU A 628 -8.66 17.40 -2.56
C GLU A 628 -8.81 16.11 -3.35
N LEU A 629 -9.97 15.93 -4.01
CA LEU A 629 -10.22 14.78 -4.86
C LEU A 629 -9.41 14.92 -6.15
N TYR A 630 -8.65 13.88 -6.48
CA TYR A 630 -7.89 13.79 -7.72
C TYR A 630 -8.56 12.83 -8.72
N GLU A 631 -8.65 13.24 -9.98
CA GLU A 631 -9.18 12.45 -11.09
C GLU A 631 -8.37 12.69 -12.36
N ASP A 632 -8.20 11.66 -13.20
CA ASP A 632 -7.56 11.74 -14.52
C ASP A 632 -8.22 10.76 -15.51
N ASP A 633 -7.55 10.37 -16.58
CA ASP A 633 -8.06 9.38 -17.54
C ASP A 633 -7.96 7.92 -17.05
N ASN A 634 -7.45 7.67 -15.85
CA ASN A 634 -7.35 6.40 -15.13
C ASN A 634 -6.29 5.40 -15.64
N GLU A 635 -5.80 5.53 -16.85
CA GLU A 635 -4.99 4.48 -17.51
C GLU A 635 -3.74 4.97 -18.22
N SER A 636 -3.67 6.23 -18.66
CA SER A 636 -2.50 6.77 -19.36
C SER A 636 -1.48 7.42 -18.42
N CYS A 637 -0.32 7.75 -18.97
CA CYS A 637 0.71 8.53 -18.26
C CYS A 637 0.47 10.05 -18.33
N GLY A 638 -0.69 10.53 -18.75
CA GLY A 638 -1.01 11.96 -18.85
C GLY A 638 -0.83 12.76 -17.56
N TYR A 639 -0.93 12.09 -16.41
CA TYR A 639 -0.69 12.69 -15.09
C TYR A 639 0.73 13.26 -14.93
N VAL A 640 1.73 12.69 -15.62
CA VAL A 640 3.12 13.17 -15.59
C VAL A 640 3.24 14.58 -16.21
N ASP A 641 2.39 14.87 -17.19
CA ASP A 641 2.31 16.16 -17.89
C ASP A 641 1.24 17.08 -17.28
N GLY A 642 0.67 16.71 -16.12
CA GLY A 642 -0.32 17.48 -15.39
C GLY A 642 -1.73 17.39 -15.99
N ARG A 643 -2.04 16.40 -16.83
CA ARG A 643 -3.39 16.15 -17.35
C ARG A 643 -4.25 15.47 -16.31
N CYS A 644 -4.90 16.27 -15.49
CA CYS A 644 -5.74 15.82 -14.38
C CYS A 644 -6.79 16.87 -14.02
N VAL A 645 -7.66 16.51 -13.09
CA VAL A 645 -8.65 17.39 -12.45
C VAL A 645 -8.53 17.25 -10.95
N THR A 646 -8.57 18.36 -10.22
CA THR A 646 -8.73 18.36 -8.77
C THR A 646 -10.02 19.05 -8.35
N THR A 647 -10.62 18.56 -7.25
CA THR A 647 -11.83 19.15 -6.66
C THR A 647 -11.61 19.31 -5.16
N ALA A 648 -11.42 20.54 -4.72
CA ALA A 648 -11.21 20.83 -3.31
C ALA A 648 -12.53 20.79 -2.53
N MET A 649 -12.48 20.12 -1.38
CA MET A 649 -13.57 19.96 -0.42
C MET A 649 -13.14 20.47 0.94
N LYS A 650 -13.96 21.31 1.58
CA LYS A 650 -13.65 21.89 2.90
C LYS A 650 -14.84 21.85 3.82
N TYR A 651 -14.58 21.48 5.05
CA TYR A 651 -15.55 21.55 6.14
C TYR A 651 -15.08 22.55 7.20
N SER A 652 -15.96 23.45 7.59
CA SER A 652 -15.74 24.40 8.71
C SER A 652 -16.67 24.06 9.87
N ALA A 653 -16.10 23.55 10.94
CA ALA A 653 -16.84 23.14 12.13
C ALA A 653 -17.51 24.34 12.83
N ASP A 654 -16.87 25.52 12.81
CA ASP A 654 -17.42 26.73 13.41
C ASP A 654 -18.73 27.20 12.76
N LYS A 655 -18.84 27.03 11.46
CA LYS A 655 -20.02 27.41 10.68
C LYS A 655 -20.94 26.22 10.41
N ASP A 656 -20.50 25.01 10.75
CA ASP A 656 -21.11 23.75 10.34
C ASP A 656 -21.44 23.75 8.83
N MET A 657 -20.43 24.08 8.04
CA MET A 657 -20.56 24.30 6.60
C MET A 657 -19.56 23.48 5.81
N PHE A 658 -20.07 22.71 4.89
CA PHE A 658 -19.27 21.96 3.92
C PHE A 658 -19.32 22.63 2.55
N VAL A 659 -18.17 22.72 1.88
CA VAL A 659 -18.02 23.36 0.56
C VAL A 659 -17.29 22.44 -0.39
N ILE A 660 -17.84 22.27 -1.60
CA ILE A 660 -17.16 21.70 -2.75
C ILE A 660 -16.85 22.86 -3.69
N SER A 661 -15.59 23.05 -4.04
CA SER A 661 -15.13 24.06 -5.01
C SER A 661 -15.40 23.60 -6.45
N PRO A 662 -15.48 24.50 -7.42
CA PRO A 662 -15.42 24.12 -8.83
C PRO A 662 -14.21 23.24 -9.12
N ALA A 663 -14.38 22.24 -9.97
CA ALA A 663 -13.29 21.41 -10.45
C ALA A 663 -12.27 22.26 -11.22
N ASP A 664 -10.96 22.00 -10.98
CA ASP A 664 -9.83 22.70 -11.60
C ASP A 664 -8.98 21.74 -12.41
N GLY A 665 -8.58 22.12 -13.62
CA GLY A 665 -7.80 21.31 -14.54
C GLY A 665 -8.53 20.92 -15.82
N ASP A 666 -8.22 19.75 -16.40
CA ASP A 666 -8.86 19.24 -17.64
C ASP A 666 -10.22 18.60 -17.34
N THR A 667 -11.26 19.44 -17.24
CA THR A 667 -12.61 18.98 -16.89
C THR A 667 -13.25 18.05 -17.94
N SER A 668 -12.63 17.86 -19.11
CA SER A 668 -13.08 16.86 -20.09
C SER A 668 -12.91 15.40 -19.59
N LEU A 669 -12.14 15.21 -18.52
CA LEU A 669 -11.85 13.91 -17.90
C LEU A 669 -12.94 13.46 -16.91
N ILE A 670 -13.84 14.35 -16.52
CA ILE A 670 -14.89 14.09 -15.53
C ILE A 670 -16.29 14.39 -16.09
N PRO A 671 -17.37 13.87 -15.47
CA PRO A 671 -18.72 14.21 -15.88
C PRO A 671 -19.01 15.73 -15.79
N ASP A 672 -19.70 16.31 -16.78
CA ASP A 672 -20.13 17.71 -16.74
C ASP A 672 -21.04 18.02 -15.55
N ASN A 673 -21.89 17.06 -15.20
CA ASN A 673 -22.79 17.12 -14.04
C ASN A 673 -22.56 15.89 -13.18
N ARG A 674 -22.52 16.08 -11.88
CA ARG A 674 -22.32 15.02 -10.90
C ARG A 674 -23.39 15.08 -9.81
N THR A 675 -23.86 13.93 -9.37
CA THR A 675 -24.68 13.81 -8.17
C THR A 675 -23.77 13.62 -6.97
N TYR A 676 -23.92 14.48 -5.98
CA TYR A 676 -23.20 14.39 -4.71
C TYR A 676 -24.14 13.89 -3.62
N LYS A 677 -23.83 12.72 -3.03
CA LYS A 677 -24.49 12.14 -1.87
C LYS A 677 -23.66 12.46 -0.64
N LEU A 678 -23.96 13.56 0.03
CA LEU A 678 -23.20 14.09 1.15
C LEU A 678 -23.71 13.50 2.46
N VAL A 679 -22.88 12.72 3.14
CA VAL A 679 -23.24 12.01 4.37
C VAL A 679 -22.56 12.71 5.55
N PHE A 680 -23.36 13.46 6.31
CA PHE A 680 -22.88 14.11 7.53
C PHE A 680 -23.08 13.18 8.71
N GLU A 681 -21.98 12.73 9.26
CA GLU A 681 -21.94 11.77 10.35
C GLU A 681 -22.38 12.41 11.68
N ARG A 682 -22.88 11.60 12.61
CA ARG A 682 -23.20 12.01 13.99
C ARG A 682 -24.20 13.19 14.06
N ARG A 683 -25.35 13.03 13.45
CA ARG A 683 -26.42 14.03 13.47
C ARG A 683 -27.62 13.57 14.29
N THR A 684 -28.39 14.53 14.81
CA THR A 684 -29.72 14.31 15.35
C THR A 684 -30.77 14.45 14.24
N GLU A 685 -31.96 13.92 14.45
CA GLU A 685 -33.08 14.04 13.48
C GLU A 685 -33.41 15.49 13.11
N ALA A 686 -33.21 16.43 14.06
CA ALA A 686 -33.40 17.85 13.83
C ALA A 686 -32.55 18.44 12.69
N ALA A 687 -31.45 17.79 12.30
CA ALA A 687 -30.56 18.23 11.23
C ALA A 687 -31.30 18.31 9.90
N ALA A 688 -32.19 17.36 9.61
CA ALA A 688 -32.93 17.31 8.33
C ALA A 688 -33.77 18.57 8.05
N GLY A 689 -34.26 19.24 9.11
CA GLY A 689 -35.01 20.50 9.02
C GLY A 689 -34.14 21.78 9.03
N LYS A 690 -32.80 21.65 9.18
CA LYS A 690 -31.86 22.76 9.37
C LYS A 690 -30.77 22.83 8.30
N VAL A 691 -31.00 22.21 7.15
CA VAL A 691 -30.06 22.19 6.01
C VAL A 691 -30.36 23.30 5.02
N LYS A 692 -29.34 23.99 4.58
CA LYS A 692 -29.42 24.93 3.44
C LYS A 692 -28.34 24.56 2.43
N VAL A 693 -28.78 24.33 1.19
CA VAL A 693 -27.88 24.01 0.06
C VAL A 693 -27.88 25.15 -0.91
N SER A 694 -26.71 25.58 -1.36
CA SER A 694 -26.58 26.57 -2.42
C SER A 694 -25.61 26.11 -3.50
N VAL A 695 -25.92 26.45 -4.74
CA VAL A 695 -25.05 26.24 -5.91
C VAL A 695 -24.76 27.63 -6.49
N ASP A 696 -23.49 28.00 -6.60
CA ASP A 696 -23.02 29.32 -7.03
C ASP A 696 -23.70 30.50 -6.27
N GLY A 697 -23.90 30.30 -4.95
CA GLY A 697 -24.50 31.28 -4.05
C GLY A 697 -26.05 31.39 -4.15
N LYS A 698 -26.67 30.61 -5.00
CA LYS A 698 -28.15 30.53 -5.09
C LYS A 698 -28.66 29.33 -4.31
N GLU A 699 -29.62 29.54 -3.42
CA GLU A 699 -30.28 28.47 -2.69
C GLU A 699 -31.01 27.54 -3.67
N VAL A 700 -30.76 26.23 -3.51
CA VAL A 700 -31.40 25.19 -4.34
C VAL A 700 -32.07 24.13 -3.45
N TRP A 701 -33.06 23.46 -4.01
CA TRP A 701 -33.66 22.31 -3.35
C TRP A 701 -32.69 21.13 -3.41
N ALA A 702 -32.54 20.42 -2.29
CA ALA A 702 -31.83 19.18 -2.18
C ALA A 702 -32.65 18.15 -1.43
N LYS A 703 -32.53 16.88 -1.79
CA LYS A 703 -33.14 15.78 -1.04
C LYS A 703 -32.37 15.59 0.26
N ASN A 704 -33.11 15.65 1.40
CA ASN A 704 -32.53 15.44 2.73
C ASN A 704 -33.18 14.23 3.37
N GLU A 705 -32.37 13.28 3.83
CA GLU A 705 -32.81 12.05 4.47
C GLU A 705 -32.05 11.89 5.79
N TYR A 706 -32.75 11.43 6.84
CA TYR A 706 -32.11 11.12 8.12
C TYR A 706 -32.12 9.61 8.37
N ASP A 707 -30.92 9.04 8.44
CA ASP A 707 -30.71 7.66 8.90
C ASP A 707 -30.69 7.65 10.43
N LYS A 708 -31.80 7.23 11.02
CA LYS A 708 -32.01 7.20 12.47
C LYS A 708 -31.12 6.17 13.16
N GLU A 709 -30.87 5.04 12.52
CA GLU A 709 -30.08 3.95 13.10
C GLU A 709 -28.61 4.35 13.24
N ASN A 710 -28.04 4.91 12.17
CA ASN A 710 -26.65 5.31 12.11
C ASN A 710 -26.42 6.79 12.45
N ARG A 711 -27.49 7.56 12.76
CA ARG A 711 -27.46 8.98 13.12
C ARG A 711 -26.73 9.83 12.07
N LYS A 712 -27.11 9.65 10.80
CA LYS A 712 -26.50 10.33 9.66
C LYS A 712 -27.54 11.21 8.96
N LEU A 713 -27.09 12.38 8.53
CA LEU A 713 -27.86 13.21 7.61
C LEU A 713 -27.33 13.02 6.21
N ILE A 714 -28.16 12.62 5.27
CA ILE A 714 -27.81 12.43 3.86
C ILE A 714 -28.42 13.55 3.05
N VAL A 715 -27.61 14.34 2.36
CA VAL A 715 -28.01 15.44 1.49
C VAL A 715 -27.61 15.10 0.07
N THR A 716 -28.59 14.97 -0.84
CA THR A 716 -28.33 14.64 -2.24
C THR A 716 -28.58 15.87 -3.12
N VAL A 717 -27.57 16.28 -3.88
CA VAL A 717 -27.63 17.41 -4.81
C VAL A 717 -26.92 17.06 -6.11
N THR A 718 -27.55 17.39 -7.25
CA THR A 718 -26.94 17.27 -8.59
C THR A 718 -26.59 18.67 -9.08
N ALA A 719 -25.34 18.86 -9.50
CA ALA A 719 -24.84 20.14 -10.00
C ALA A 719 -23.76 19.94 -11.06
N SER A 720 -23.46 20.99 -11.80
CA SER A 720 -22.28 21.00 -12.68
C SER A 720 -21.01 20.90 -11.85
N THR A 721 -20.04 20.13 -12.32
CA THR A 721 -18.70 20.02 -11.69
C THR A 721 -17.93 21.33 -11.72
N ALA A 722 -18.33 22.27 -12.58
CA ALA A 722 -17.79 23.64 -12.63
C ALA A 722 -18.44 24.58 -11.60
N SER A 723 -19.42 24.12 -10.81
CA SER A 723 -20.13 24.96 -9.84
C SER A 723 -19.58 24.79 -8.41
N LYS A 724 -19.68 25.87 -7.63
CA LYS A 724 -19.44 25.82 -6.19
C LYS A 724 -20.68 25.34 -5.44
N ILE A 725 -20.57 24.28 -4.68
CA ILE A 725 -21.66 23.77 -3.83
C ILE A 725 -21.34 24.13 -2.36
N SER A 726 -22.34 24.64 -1.63
CA SER A 726 -22.19 24.87 -0.19
C SER A 726 -23.39 24.30 0.56
N VAL A 727 -23.11 23.53 1.60
CA VAL A 727 -24.11 22.92 2.49
C VAL A 727 -23.89 23.42 3.90
N ALA A 728 -24.82 24.18 4.44
CA ALA A 728 -24.80 24.66 5.82
C ALA A 728 -25.83 23.89 6.64
N ILE A 729 -25.42 23.43 7.81
CA ILE A 729 -26.25 22.72 8.78
C ILE A 729 -26.17 23.50 10.10
N SER A 730 -26.89 23.13 11.13
CA SER A 730 -26.79 23.78 12.44
C SER A 730 -25.98 22.94 13.42
N LYS A 731 -24.96 23.54 14.04
CA LYS A 731 -24.09 22.90 15.04
C LYS A 731 -24.82 22.18 16.17
N ASP A 732 -25.96 22.74 16.61
CA ASP A 732 -26.80 22.16 17.68
C ASP A 732 -27.40 20.80 17.27
N THR A 733 -27.16 20.35 16.02
CA THR A 733 -27.61 19.05 15.53
C THR A 733 -26.53 17.97 15.59
N VAL A 734 -25.30 18.29 16.01
CA VAL A 734 -24.27 17.28 16.22
C VAL A 734 -24.60 16.41 17.44
N ALA A 735 -24.60 15.11 17.24
CA ALA A 735 -24.90 14.13 18.28
C ALA A 735 -23.60 13.72 19.01
N LEU A 736 -23.39 14.25 20.19
CA LEU A 736 -22.14 14.04 20.97
C LEU A 736 -22.14 12.75 21.79
N ASP A 737 -23.31 12.24 22.20
CA ASP A 737 -23.42 11.06 23.05
C ASP A 737 -23.19 9.76 22.29
N ASN A 738 -22.52 8.81 22.90
CA ASN A 738 -22.22 7.49 22.30
C ASN A 738 -23.34 6.45 22.43
N GLN A 739 -24.55 6.81 22.86
CA GLN A 739 -25.66 5.88 23.09
C GLN A 739 -25.24 4.69 23.98
N ILE A 740 -24.60 4.96 25.08
CA ILE A 740 -23.96 3.97 25.97
C ILE A 740 -24.94 2.85 26.35
N GLU A 741 -26.16 3.18 26.77
CA GLU A 741 -27.16 2.18 27.19
C GLU A 741 -27.49 1.20 26.04
N LYS A 742 -27.73 1.73 24.84
CA LYS A 742 -28.01 0.91 23.66
C LYS A 742 -26.82 -0.02 23.33
N ARG A 743 -25.59 0.52 23.30
CA ARG A 743 -24.39 -0.26 22.98
C ARG A 743 -24.11 -1.34 24.01
N CYS A 744 -24.28 -1.03 25.30
CA CYS A 744 -24.17 -2.03 26.33
C CYS A 744 -25.23 -3.12 26.20
N PHE A 745 -26.49 -2.75 25.87
CA PHE A 745 -27.54 -3.71 25.61
C PHE A 745 -27.20 -4.62 24.43
N ASP A 746 -26.80 -4.04 23.30
CA ASP A 746 -26.46 -4.78 22.09
C ASP A 746 -25.31 -5.77 22.34
N PHE A 747 -24.25 -5.33 23.02
CA PHE A 747 -23.15 -6.21 23.42
C PHE A 747 -23.59 -7.31 24.37
N LEU A 748 -24.29 -6.98 25.48
CA LEU A 748 -24.75 -7.96 26.45
C LEU A 748 -25.73 -8.97 25.81
N ASN A 749 -26.52 -8.54 24.84
CA ASN A 749 -27.47 -9.39 24.14
C ASN A 749 -26.74 -10.53 23.37
N GLN A 750 -25.63 -10.22 22.70
CA GLN A 750 -24.87 -11.21 21.97
C GLN A 750 -23.86 -12.01 22.81
N ALA A 751 -23.44 -11.50 23.98
CA ALA A 751 -22.50 -12.21 24.85
C ALA A 751 -23.12 -13.48 25.44
N GLU A 752 -22.39 -14.58 25.49
CA GLU A 752 -22.81 -15.88 26.05
C GLU A 752 -22.48 -15.97 27.55
N ILE A 753 -23.05 -15.05 28.34
CA ILE A 753 -22.90 -14.98 29.82
C ILE A 753 -24.27 -15.13 30.50
N GLY A 754 -24.26 -15.42 31.80
CA GLY A 754 -25.50 -15.68 32.57
C GLY A 754 -26.46 -14.49 32.56
N PHE A 755 -27.77 -14.74 32.37
CA PHE A 755 -28.80 -13.67 32.32
C PHE A 755 -28.82 -12.79 33.56
N VAL A 756 -28.68 -13.36 34.75
CA VAL A 756 -28.65 -12.55 36.01
C VAL A 756 -27.49 -11.57 35.99
N LEU A 757 -26.32 -11.98 35.51
CA LEU A 757 -25.18 -11.10 35.36
C LEU A 757 -25.43 -9.98 34.33
N LYS A 758 -26.09 -10.32 33.18
CA LYS A 758 -26.50 -9.30 32.19
C LYS A 758 -27.44 -8.27 32.81
N ASP A 759 -28.46 -8.71 33.57
CA ASP A 759 -29.42 -7.83 34.22
C ASP A 759 -28.74 -6.92 35.26
N GLU A 760 -27.82 -7.47 36.05
CA GLU A 760 -27.06 -6.70 37.03
C GLU A 760 -26.16 -5.65 36.38
N ILE A 761 -25.42 -6.01 35.31
CA ILE A 761 -24.57 -5.07 34.59
C ILE A 761 -25.44 -3.98 33.95
N TYR A 762 -26.49 -4.37 33.20
CA TYR A 762 -27.35 -3.41 32.53
C TYR A 762 -28.08 -2.49 33.54
N GLY A 763 -28.52 -3.00 34.67
CA GLY A 763 -29.09 -2.21 35.74
C GLY A 763 -28.12 -1.17 36.31
N LEU A 764 -26.80 -1.48 36.38
CA LEU A 764 -25.80 -0.47 36.76
C LEU A 764 -25.63 0.59 35.67
N ILE A 765 -25.56 0.18 34.39
CA ILE A 765 -25.39 1.09 33.25
C ILE A 765 -26.55 2.12 33.19
N THR A 766 -27.79 1.64 33.38
CA THR A 766 -29.01 2.47 33.31
C THR A 766 -29.36 3.18 34.62
N SER A 767 -28.51 3.03 35.66
CA SER A 767 -28.77 3.59 37.00
C SER A 767 -28.71 5.13 37.10
N GLY A 768 -28.25 5.83 36.07
CA GLY A 768 -27.99 7.28 36.06
C GLY A 768 -26.81 7.73 36.94
N LYS A 769 -26.01 6.78 37.47
CA LYS A 769 -24.78 7.10 38.19
C LYS A 769 -23.70 7.63 37.22
N LYS A 770 -22.70 8.33 37.78
CA LYS A 770 -21.54 8.79 37.01
C LYS A 770 -20.73 7.59 36.49
N THR A 771 -20.19 7.69 35.29
CA THR A 771 -19.34 6.66 34.64
C THR A 771 -18.26 6.12 35.59
N THR A 772 -17.56 6.96 36.33
CA THR A 772 -16.53 6.55 37.29
C THR A 772 -17.08 5.68 38.43
N VAL A 773 -18.32 5.92 38.87
CA VAL A 773 -18.99 5.12 39.90
C VAL A 773 -19.41 3.77 39.31
N ILE A 774 -19.99 3.79 38.12
CA ILE A 774 -20.37 2.56 37.40
C ILE A 774 -19.15 1.66 37.22
N LEU A 775 -18.05 2.20 36.71
CA LEU A 775 -16.79 1.44 36.53
C LEU A 775 -16.26 0.86 37.85
N SER A 776 -16.32 1.65 38.94
CA SER A 776 -15.89 1.17 40.27
C SER A 776 -16.75 0.02 40.76
N GLU A 777 -18.07 0.10 40.58
CA GLU A 777 -19.02 -0.97 40.99
C GLU A 777 -18.86 -2.21 40.12
N LEU A 778 -18.69 -2.04 38.81
CA LEU A 778 -18.39 -3.17 37.88
C LEU A 778 -17.09 -3.87 38.28
N LYS A 779 -16.04 -3.12 38.60
CA LYS A 779 -14.77 -3.68 39.08
C LYS A 779 -14.91 -4.45 40.38
N ALA A 780 -15.72 -3.94 41.31
CA ALA A 780 -15.99 -4.57 42.60
C ALA A 780 -16.81 -5.88 42.49
N LYS A 781 -17.45 -6.12 41.34
CA LYS A 781 -18.11 -7.40 41.01
C LYS A 781 -17.16 -8.50 40.56
N GLU A 782 -15.85 -8.22 40.44
CA GLU A 782 -14.81 -9.16 40.03
C GLU A 782 -15.15 -9.83 38.67
N LEU A 783 -15.67 -9.03 37.71
CA LEU A 783 -15.96 -9.49 36.36
C LEU A 783 -14.70 -10.05 35.71
N ASP A 784 -14.90 -10.96 34.76
CA ASP A 784 -13.83 -11.35 33.83
C ASP A 784 -13.17 -10.11 33.22
N THR A 785 -11.84 -10.15 33.09
CA THR A 785 -11.04 -9.00 32.65
C THR A 785 -11.48 -8.48 31.28
N GLU A 786 -11.80 -9.37 30.35
CA GLU A 786 -12.20 -8.97 29.02
C GLU A 786 -13.64 -8.42 28.98
N LEU A 787 -14.54 -8.99 29.77
CA LEU A 787 -15.89 -8.44 29.94
C LEU A 787 -15.83 -7.02 30.51
N TYR A 788 -15.00 -6.81 31.54
CA TYR A 788 -14.77 -5.48 32.11
C TYR A 788 -14.14 -4.52 31.09
N GLY A 789 -13.22 -5.02 30.23
CA GLY A 789 -12.58 -4.26 29.16
C GLY A 789 -13.59 -3.74 28.14
N VAL A 790 -14.49 -4.59 27.61
CA VAL A 790 -15.56 -4.19 26.68
C VAL A 790 -16.44 -3.08 27.28
N LEU A 791 -16.88 -3.27 28.53
CA LEU A 791 -17.71 -2.29 29.23
C LEU A 791 -16.95 -0.97 29.45
N THR A 792 -15.64 -1.05 29.72
CA THR A 792 -14.78 0.14 29.85
C THR A 792 -14.68 0.91 28.55
N GLU A 793 -14.46 0.24 27.42
CA GLU A 793 -14.48 0.90 26.10
C GLU A 793 -15.79 1.64 25.89
N ILE A 794 -16.94 0.96 26.02
CA ILE A 794 -18.26 1.57 25.75
C ILE A 794 -18.54 2.77 26.67
N LEU A 795 -18.12 2.68 27.93
CA LEU A 795 -18.37 3.71 28.94
C LEU A 795 -17.45 4.93 28.85
N THR A 796 -16.26 4.77 28.24
CA THR A 796 -15.21 5.78 28.27
C THR A 796 -14.76 6.26 26.89
N ALA A 797 -15.28 5.70 25.82
CA ALA A 797 -14.95 6.07 24.45
C ALA A 797 -15.09 7.56 24.17
#